data_ff55252aaafea831260a8033ffbd8fda
#
_entry.id   ff55252aaafea831260a8033ffbd8fda
#
_cell.length_a   1.000
_cell.length_b   1.000
_cell.length_c   1.000
_cell.angle_alpha   90.00
_cell.angle_beta   90.00
_cell.angle_gamma   90.00
#
_symmetry.space_group_name_H-M   'P 1'
#
loop_
_entity.id
_entity.type
_entity.pdbx_description
1 polymer ?
#
loop_
_entity_poly.entity_id
_entity_poly.type
_entity_poly.pdbx_seq_one_letter_code
_entity_poly.pdbx_strand_id
1 'polypeptide(L)'
;GEEDFQLRLRGASTMNGQNPLILVDGVPREDLSLLDPNEIAAISILKDASATAVFGVRGANGVILVTTKVGEQEKPSLSVSAEYGIQEFTKNYEMMDSWQYATLYNQALMNDGLPVKYSDRQIQLYKDGTNPYYANTDWFDVMFKDRSIMSRYNANLSGSSKRVKYFVNVGMLNQGGMMNTESRSKLGYDPQFKLNRYNFRSNLDIKVADWIKADLKIAGYIDKVGKPNFKADQFQFFNKIYTMSPTVPVFPDESFGIPMDALVSTYDSSPYGELNYLGYQTQDKSKLNTSLGFDFDLNKFVKGLSTKVLLAYDVNANSIIKGTKTGYNVYQLSILEQKDENGNINDVYSLTSQNEYQKYQLSLNKSYSFSYSLNFQWIVNYMRDFGKNNVGAMFVFQRDNSEAASGTSIDLLPYNRLGFAGRLTYRYADRYMGEFNIGYNGSEQFAKGKRFGVFPAFSLGWLVSNEEFMKDVKAISNLKLRASFGKVGNDKIGSQRFLYLDNNTIVDCPPTIFYDTVLGNGQKVQEVLIGNPNLTWEIAYKQNYGIDLGLFNNDLTVTFDYFRENRKNILITRNTVPSILGNFQSVLPKANLGEVFNHGFELDIFYNKRVNKDWSYSIRGMLNFARNEIIFKDELNLGDDYYCPYRGQGYSMGQNFGYLIDWDSPGHGYFLSEEEIAAYPEYSGIKPRVGDFVYKDMNGDNVIDEKDYAPIGNPSLPEFNYSLTLGFSYKGFDFSALLYGIGNSYNNYKGAMGIDETKSVFQNHHLNAWTQERYEQGKEISYPALTTSGSSSLGHNDYFIRNRAFLRLKNLEIGYVLPKKLTKKIGISKLRFYANGQNLLTFDNLPFESVDPEQKTTSSVLPVLKVINFGANINF
;
A
#
# COMPACT_ATOMS: atom_id res chain seq x y z
N GLY A 1 0.91 6.61 -10.87
CA GLY A 1 1.95 5.73 -11.33
C GLY A 1 3.02 5.36 -10.34
N GLU A 2 3.11 5.96 -9.17
CA GLU A 2 4.00 5.56 -8.06
C GLU A 2 3.20 4.96 -6.88
N GLU A 3 2.13 4.26 -7.17
CA GLU A 3 1.37 3.55 -6.14
C GLU A 3 2.20 2.38 -5.62
N ASP A 4 2.45 2.38 -4.31
CA ASP A 4 3.11 1.28 -3.60
C ASP A 4 2.04 0.39 -2.98
N PHE A 5 1.84 -0.81 -3.57
CA PHE A 5 0.92 -1.77 -2.97
C PHE A 5 1.66 -2.75 -2.09
N GLN A 6 1.11 -2.94 -0.92
CA GLN A 6 1.59 -3.95 0.01
C GLN A 6 0.95 -5.30 -0.30
N LEU A 7 1.79 -6.26 -0.68
CA LEU A 7 1.36 -7.64 -0.89
C LEU A 7 1.46 -8.41 0.43
N ARG A 8 0.37 -9.06 0.81
CA ARG A 8 0.34 -9.96 1.98
C ARG A 8 -0.32 -11.28 1.61
N LEU A 9 0.25 -12.36 2.10
CA LEU A 9 -0.30 -13.70 1.92
C LEU A 9 -0.76 -14.24 3.27
N ARG A 10 -2.04 -14.67 3.37
CA ARG A 10 -2.62 -15.23 4.59
C ARG A 10 -2.60 -14.29 5.80
N GLY A 11 -2.84 -12.99 5.58
CA GLY A 11 -2.87 -11.97 6.64
C GLY A 11 -1.49 -11.59 7.15
N ALA A 12 -1.42 -11.13 8.39
CA ALA A 12 -0.20 -10.73 9.09
C ALA A 12 0.19 -11.77 10.14
N SER A 13 1.42 -12.26 10.07
CA SER A 13 1.93 -13.27 11.01
C SER A 13 3.23 -12.84 11.71
N THR A 14 3.73 -11.63 11.43
CA THR A 14 4.91 -11.06 12.10
C THR A 14 4.74 -9.57 12.35
N MET A 15 5.37 -9.06 13.39
CA MET A 15 5.44 -7.63 13.72
C MET A 15 6.50 -6.89 12.87
N ASN A 16 7.32 -7.62 12.10
CA ASN A 16 8.36 -7.10 11.22
C ASN A 16 7.90 -7.10 9.74
N GLY A 17 8.83 -7.05 8.79
CA GLY A 17 8.51 -7.02 7.36
C GLY A 17 7.68 -8.22 6.89
N GLN A 18 6.50 -7.97 6.32
CA GLN A 18 5.49 -8.98 5.94
C GLN A 18 5.45 -9.32 4.45
N ASN A 19 6.22 -8.63 3.61
CA ASN A 19 6.17 -8.81 2.16
C ASN A 19 6.64 -10.21 1.75
N PRO A 20 5.92 -10.89 0.83
CA PRO A 20 6.35 -12.16 0.26
C PRO A 20 7.62 -11.98 -0.58
N LEU A 21 8.31 -13.08 -0.84
CA LEU A 21 9.40 -13.12 -1.82
C LEU A 21 8.81 -13.14 -3.23
N ILE A 22 9.26 -12.24 -4.08
CA ILE A 22 8.90 -12.22 -5.49
C ILE A 22 10.05 -12.82 -6.30
N LEU A 23 9.76 -13.83 -7.10
CA LEU A 23 10.68 -14.44 -8.02
C LEU A 23 10.21 -14.24 -9.45
N VAL A 24 11.03 -13.62 -10.28
CA VAL A 24 10.79 -13.50 -11.72
C VAL A 24 11.76 -14.40 -12.42
N ASP A 25 11.24 -15.44 -13.11
CA ASP A 25 12.03 -16.46 -13.77
C ASP A 25 13.07 -17.15 -12.86
N GLY A 26 12.71 -17.33 -11.57
CA GLY A 26 13.54 -17.96 -10.56
C GLY A 26 14.53 -17.04 -9.86
N VAL A 27 14.64 -15.76 -10.25
CA VAL A 27 15.51 -14.76 -9.63
C VAL A 27 14.73 -13.88 -8.65
N PRO A 28 15.21 -13.68 -7.42
CA PRO A 28 14.59 -12.78 -6.47
C PRO A 28 14.56 -11.33 -6.96
N ARG A 29 13.36 -10.71 -6.91
CA ARG A 29 13.15 -9.30 -7.29
C ARG A 29 12.44 -8.56 -6.14
N GLU A 30 12.53 -7.25 -6.12
CA GLU A 30 11.97 -6.45 -5.04
C GLU A 30 10.47 -6.25 -5.16
N ASP A 31 9.97 -6.06 -6.39
CA ASP A 31 8.57 -5.74 -6.65
C ASP A 31 8.09 -6.27 -8.03
N LEU A 32 6.77 -6.21 -8.25
CA LEU A 32 6.10 -6.57 -9.51
C LEU A 32 5.84 -5.37 -10.42
N SER A 33 6.03 -4.15 -9.94
CA SER A 33 5.71 -2.91 -10.69
C SER A 33 6.52 -2.74 -11.98
N LEU A 34 7.55 -3.57 -12.12
CA LEU A 34 8.49 -3.60 -13.23
C LEU A 34 8.02 -4.42 -14.43
N LEU A 35 6.99 -5.25 -14.23
CA LEU A 35 6.53 -6.18 -15.24
C LEU A 35 5.35 -5.57 -16.01
N ASP A 36 5.49 -5.49 -17.31
CA ASP A 36 4.32 -5.25 -18.14
C ASP A 36 3.45 -6.53 -18.15
N PRO A 37 2.13 -6.43 -17.96
CA PRO A 37 1.23 -7.57 -18.02
C PRO A 37 1.39 -8.40 -19.30
N ASN A 38 1.75 -7.78 -20.42
CA ASN A 38 1.97 -8.45 -21.70
C ASN A 38 3.21 -9.36 -21.71
N GLU A 39 4.13 -9.20 -20.76
CA GLU A 39 5.34 -10.01 -20.62
C GLU A 39 5.12 -11.28 -19.78
N ILE A 40 4.02 -11.34 -19.02
CA ILE A 40 3.76 -12.41 -18.06
C ILE A 40 3.09 -13.60 -18.78
N ALA A 41 3.66 -14.80 -18.58
CA ALA A 41 3.07 -16.06 -19.00
C ALA A 41 2.21 -16.67 -17.89
N ALA A 42 2.72 -16.69 -16.65
CA ALA A 42 2.02 -17.27 -15.49
C ALA A 42 2.47 -16.63 -14.18
N ILE A 43 1.56 -16.61 -13.21
CA ILE A 43 1.86 -16.28 -11.80
C ILE A 43 1.42 -17.46 -10.94
N SER A 44 2.30 -17.91 -10.05
CA SER A 44 2.02 -18.95 -9.06
C SER A 44 2.33 -18.44 -7.67
N ILE A 45 1.49 -18.73 -6.70
CA ILE A 45 1.66 -18.28 -5.32
C ILE A 45 1.91 -19.50 -4.44
N LEU A 46 3.07 -19.55 -3.78
CA LEU A 46 3.47 -20.61 -2.87
C LEU A 46 3.29 -20.11 -1.43
N LYS A 47 2.42 -20.75 -0.68
CA LYS A 47 2.01 -20.29 0.66
C LYS A 47 2.51 -21.24 1.75
N ASP A 48 2.70 -22.52 1.43
CA ASP A 48 3.03 -23.59 2.37
C ASP A 48 4.53 -23.69 2.64
N ALA A 49 4.89 -24.16 3.81
CA ALA A 49 6.29 -24.31 4.21
C ALA A 49 7.08 -25.25 3.27
N SER A 50 6.49 -26.38 2.83
CA SER A 50 7.15 -27.32 1.91
C SER A 50 7.44 -26.66 0.56
N ALA A 51 6.47 -25.95 0.00
CA ALA A 51 6.62 -25.28 -1.29
C ALA A 51 7.66 -24.13 -1.23
N THR A 52 7.80 -23.46 -0.08
CA THR A 52 8.70 -22.30 0.07
C THR A 52 10.09 -22.68 0.59
N ALA A 53 10.28 -23.88 1.14
CA ALA A 53 11.55 -24.31 1.76
C ALA A 53 12.77 -24.24 0.82
N VAL A 54 12.57 -24.47 -0.46
CA VAL A 54 13.66 -24.43 -1.46
C VAL A 54 14.15 -23.02 -1.79
N PHE A 55 13.37 -22.00 -1.42
CA PHE A 55 13.73 -20.60 -1.61
C PHE A 55 14.36 -19.98 -0.34
N GLY A 56 14.65 -20.84 0.62
CA GLY A 56 15.34 -20.48 1.85
C GLY A 56 14.51 -19.57 2.75
N VAL A 57 15.18 -18.79 3.55
CA VAL A 57 14.59 -17.89 4.56
C VAL A 57 13.73 -16.76 4.00
N ARG A 58 13.94 -16.39 2.77
CA ARG A 58 13.14 -15.34 2.13
C ARG A 58 11.71 -15.78 1.85
N GLY A 59 11.43 -17.10 1.83
CA GLY A 59 10.10 -17.67 1.62
C GLY A 59 9.20 -17.70 2.86
N ALA A 60 9.63 -17.18 4.01
CA ALA A 60 8.87 -17.25 5.26
C ALA A 60 7.47 -16.61 5.18
N ASN A 61 7.32 -15.54 4.41
CA ASN A 61 6.05 -14.85 4.19
C ASN A 61 5.32 -15.30 2.91
N GLY A 62 5.74 -16.45 2.34
CA GLY A 62 5.26 -16.95 1.06
C GLY A 62 6.09 -16.46 -0.12
N VAL A 63 5.84 -17.04 -1.30
CA VAL A 63 6.59 -16.76 -2.53
C VAL A 63 5.63 -16.54 -3.68
N ILE A 64 5.85 -15.49 -4.45
CA ILE A 64 5.15 -15.22 -5.71
C ILE A 64 6.12 -15.52 -6.85
N LEU A 65 5.80 -16.54 -7.64
CA LEU A 65 6.56 -16.95 -8.81
C LEU A 65 5.96 -16.33 -10.05
N VAL A 66 6.70 -15.51 -10.76
CA VAL A 66 6.31 -14.98 -12.06
C VAL A 66 7.17 -15.61 -13.13
N THR A 67 6.51 -16.22 -14.09
CA THR A 67 7.17 -16.74 -15.29
C THR A 67 6.88 -15.80 -16.44
N THR A 68 7.93 -15.37 -17.15
CA THR A 68 7.77 -14.49 -18.31
C THR A 68 7.65 -15.28 -19.60
N LYS A 69 7.06 -14.67 -20.63
CA LYS A 69 6.83 -15.29 -21.93
C LYS A 69 8.14 -15.62 -22.63
N VAL A 70 8.13 -16.76 -23.34
CA VAL A 70 9.16 -17.17 -24.28
C VAL A 70 8.51 -17.51 -25.63
N GLY A 71 9.28 -17.60 -26.69
CA GLY A 71 8.75 -17.95 -28.00
C GLY A 71 8.35 -19.44 -28.06
N GLU A 72 7.10 -19.70 -28.42
CA GLU A 72 6.55 -21.06 -28.53
C GLU A 72 6.25 -21.46 -29.97
N GLN A 73 5.86 -20.52 -30.81
CA GLN A 73 5.43 -20.76 -32.18
C GLN A 73 6.62 -20.80 -33.14
N GLU A 74 6.65 -21.76 -34.06
CA GLU A 74 7.69 -21.84 -35.09
C GLU A 74 7.68 -20.63 -36.03
N LYS A 75 6.50 -20.05 -36.32
CA LYS A 75 6.38 -18.82 -37.12
C LYS A 75 6.52 -17.61 -36.21
N PRO A 76 7.32 -16.62 -36.63
CA PRO A 76 7.33 -15.32 -35.95
C PRO A 76 5.93 -14.72 -35.84
N SER A 77 5.59 -14.21 -34.66
CA SER A 77 4.34 -13.53 -34.40
C SER A 77 4.64 -12.14 -33.85
N LEU A 78 4.15 -11.11 -34.51
CA LEU A 78 4.21 -9.74 -34.05
C LEU A 78 2.83 -9.34 -33.51
N SER A 79 2.79 -8.92 -32.25
CA SER A 79 1.58 -8.40 -31.61
C SER A 79 1.83 -6.95 -31.21
N VAL A 80 0.92 -6.06 -31.64
CA VAL A 80 0.95 -4.64 -31.29
C VAL A 80 -0.34 -4.28 -30.57
N SER A 81 -0.24 -3.59 -29.44
CA SER A 81 -1.38 -3.05 -28.74
C SER A 81 -1.24 -1.55 -28.51
N ALA A 82 -2.37 -0.86 -28.57
CA ALA A 82 -2.49 0.55 -28.24
C ALA A 82 -3.72 0.73 -27.35
N GLU A 83 -3.56 1.47 -26.27
CA GLU A 83 -4.61 1.84 -25.33
C GLU A 83 -4.60 3.34 -25.10
N TYR A 84 -5.79 3.92 -25.00
CA TYR A 84 -6.03 5.29 -24.60
C TYR A 84 -6.98 5.27 -23.40
N GLY A 85 -6.57 5.86 -22.29
CA GLY A 85 -7.29 5.85 -21.03
C GLY A 85 -7.66 7.24 -20.56
N ILE A 86 -8.85 7.35 -19.97
CA ILE A 86 -9.33 8.52 -19.24
C ILE A 86 -9.29 8.17 -17.75
N GLN A 87 -8.67 9.02 -16.97
CA GLN A 87 -8.52 8.88 -15.51
C GLN A 87 -9.38 9.93 -14.83
N GLU A 88 -10.12 9.49 -13.80
CA GLU A 88 -10.94 10.34 -12.91
C GLU A 88 -10.74 9.84 -11.47
N PHE A 89 -11.06 10.64 -10.48
CA PHE A 89 -11.10 10.14 -9.10
C PHE A 89 -12.31 9.22 -8.88
N THR A 90 -12.17 8.21 -8.01
CA THR A 90 -13.30 7.33 -7.63
C THR A 90 -14.33 8.06 -6.78
N LYS A 91 -13.86 9.01 -5.99
CA LYS A 91 -14.67 9.89 -5.12
C LYS A 91 -14.09 11.29 -5.19
N ASN A 92 -14.96 12.28 -5.32
CA ASN A 92 -14.59 13.69 -5.28
C ASN A 92 -14.76 14.20 -3.85
N TYR A 93 -13.83 15.03 -3.43
CA TYR A 93 -13.94 15.72 -2.17
C TYR A 93 -14.78 16.98 -2.38
N GLU A 94 -15.97 17.00 -1.79
CA GLU A 94 -16.84 18.18 -1.84
C GLU A 94 -16.49 19.14 -0.71
N MET A 95 -16.00 20.30 -1.05
CA MET A 95 -15.77 21.38 -0.09
C MET A 95 -17.08 22.13 0.16
N MET A 96 -17.27 22.63 1.39
CA MET A 96 -18.43 23.46 1.72
C MET A 96 -18.26 24.87 1.17
N ASP A 97 -19.38 25.54 0.96
CA ASP A 97 -19.37 26.96 0.60
C ASP A 97 -18.85 27.85 1.73
N SER A 98 -18.26 28.98 1.38
CA SER A 98 -17.68 29.93 2.33
C SER A 98 -18.68 30.49 3.33
N TRP A 99 -19.93 30.69 2.92
CA TRP A 99 -20.99 31.14 3.85
C TRP A 99 -21.36 30.07 4.89
N GLN A 100 -21.38 28.80 4.48
CA GLN A 100 -21.59 27.66 5.38
C GLN A 100 -20.42 27.54 6.37
N TYR A 101 -19.19 27.60 5.84
CA TYR A 101 -17.97 27.63 6.66
C TYR A 101 -18.02 28.76 7.71
N ALA A 102 -18.32 29.99 7.28
CA ALA A 102 -18.39 31.15 8.18
C ALA A 102 -19.47 30.99 9.28
N THR A 103 -20.61 30.38 8.92
CA THR A 103 -21.68 30.06 9.88
C THR A 103 -21.21 29.02 10.91
N LEU A 104 -20.61 27.92 10.46
CA LEU A 104 -20.10 26.86 11.35
C LEU A 104 -18.94 27.34 12.21
N TYR A 105 -18.07 28.20 11.66
CA TYR A 105 -16.99 28.82 12.42
C TYR A 105 -17.51 29.67 13.58
N ASN A 106 -18.54 30.51 13.30
CA ASN A 106 -19.21 31.27 14.35
C ASN A 106 -19.89 30.36 15.38
N GLN A 107 -20.53 29.28 14.95
CA GLN A 107 -21.12 28.28 15.85
C GLN A 107 -20.07 27.67 16.78
N ALA A 108 -18.91 27.31 16.22
CA ALA A 108 -17.80 26.76 17.00
C ALA A 108 -17.27 27.77 18.03
N LEU A 109 -17.11 29.05 17.65
CA LEU A 109 -16.72 30.12 18.55
C LEU A 109 -17.73 30.33 19.68
N MET A 110 -19.04 30.31 19.35
CA MET A 110 -20.11 30.43 20.35
C MET A 110 -20.07 29.27 21.34
N ASN A 111 -19.86 28.03 20.85
CA ASN A 111 -19.73 26.87 21.72
C ASN A 111 -18.50 26.97 22.65
N ASP A 112 -17.42 27.63 22.20
CA ASP A 112 -16.23 27.88 22.99
C ASP A 112 -16.35 29.12 23.90
N GLY A 113 -17.49 29.81 23.91
CA GLY A 113 -17.72 31.05 24.68
C GLY A 113 -16.95 32.27 24.14
N LEU A 114 -16.52 32.20 22.87
CA LEU A 114 -15.77 33.25 22.20
C LEU A 114 -16.67 34.14 21.32
N PRO A 115 -16.29 35.41 21.07
CA PRO A 115 -17.03 36.29 20.16
C PRO A 115 -17.01 35.78 18.73
N VAL A 116 -18.11 35.92 18.02
CA VAL A 116 -18.22 35.55 16.60
C VAL A 116 -17.23 36.34 15.74
N LYS A 117 -16.70 35.67 14.71
CA LYS A 117 -15.72 36.25 13.80
C LYS A 117 -16.36 36.93 12.59
N TYR A 118 -17.42 36.35 12.08
CA TYR A 118 -18.10 36.81 10.88
C TYR A 118 -19.44 37.43 11.27
N SER A 119 -19.72 38.68 10.82
CA SER A 119 -21.03 39.30 10.97
C SER A 119 -22.06 38.64 10.05
N ASP A 120 -23.36 38.77 10.37
CA ASP A 120 -24.43 38.27 9.50
C ASP A 120 -24.35 38.89 8.11
N ARG A 121 -23.93 40.17 8.01
CA ARG A 121 -23.72 40.85 6.74
C ARG A 121 -22.57 40.23 5.95
N GLN A 122 -21.45 39.87 6.58
CA GLN A 122 -20.35 39.22 5.93
C GLN A 122 -20.73 37.81 5.44
N ILE A 123 -21.49 37.07 6.25
CA ILE A 123 -22.00 35.74 5.83
C ILE A 123 -22.91 35.90 4.61
N GLN A 124 -23.77 36.94 4.58
CA GLN A 124 -24.61 37.20 3.42
C GLN A 124 -23.79 37.57 2.18
N LEU A 125 -22.74 38.37 2.31
CA LEU A 125 -21.84 38.73 1.20
C LEU A 125 -21.11 37.49 0.62
N TYR A 126 -20.67 36.56 1.48
CA TYR A 126 -20.15 35.26 1.03
C TYR A 126 -21.18 34.45 0.25
N LYS A 127 -22.46 34.49 0.70
CA LYS A 127 -23.57 33.79 0.07
C LYS A 127 -23.97 34.38 -1.27
N ASP A 128 -23.97 35.73 -1.37
CA ASP A 128 -24.38 36.45 -2.58
C ASP A 128 -23.31 36.33 -3.69
N GLY A 129 -22.02 36.14 -3.35
CA GLY A 129 -20.95 35.96 -4.30
C GLY A 129 -20.68 37.12 -5.24
N THR A 130 -21.20 38.32 -4.92
CA THR A 130 -21.13 39.53 -5.77
C THR A 130 -19.87 40.35 -5.52
N ASN A 131 -19.22 40.15 -4.38
CA ASN A 131 -18.06 40.89 -3.97
C ASN A 131 -16.82 39.96 -4.02
N PRO A 132 -15.83 40.22 -4.87
CA PRO A 132 -14.68 39.37 -5.08
C PRO A 132 -13.78 39.20 -3.85
N TYR A 133 -13.85 40.10 -2.86
CA TYR A 133 -13.15 39.99 -1.59
C TYR A 133 -13.74 38.92 -0.67
N TYR A 134 -15.04 38.58 -0.87
CA TYR A 134 -15.73 37.50 -0.18
C TYR A 134 -15.72 36.25 -1.06
N ALA A 135 -14.55 35.62 -1.16
CA ALA A 135 -14.33 34.48 -2.03
C ALA A 135 -15.10 33.23 -1.58
N ASN A 136 -15.56 32.46 -2.56
CA ASN A 136 -16.07 31.11 -2.37
C ASN A 136 -15.18 30.15 -3.18
N THR A 137 -14.09 29.68 -2.57
CA THR A 137 -13.07 28.90 -3.26
C THR A 137 -13.23 27.42 -2.98
N ASP A 138 -13.58 26.64 -3.99
CA ASP A 138 -13.42 25.19 -3.92
C ASP A 138 -11.95 24.83 -4.23
N TRP A 139 -11.19 24.56 -3.18
CA TRP A 139 -9.76 24.24 -3.31
C TRP A 139 -9.50 22.91 -4.02
N PHE A 140 -10.48 21.99 -4.00
CA PHE A 140 -10.35 20.75 -4.74
C PHE A 140 -10.41 21.00 -6.25
N ASP A 141 -11.39 21.77 -6.71
CA ASP A 141 -11.53 22.15 -8.13
C ASP A 141 -10.38 23.01 -8.62
N VAL A 142 -9.87 23.91 -7.75
CA VAL A 142 -8.70 24.74 -8.09
C VAL A 142 -7.44 23.87 -8.31
N MET A 143 -7.25 22.87 -7.49
CA MET A 143 -6.00 22.11 -7.43
C MET A 143 -6.02 20.87 -8.31
N PHE A 144 -7.18 20.32 -8.63
CA PHE A 144 -7.31 19.08 -9.38
C PHE A 144 -8.11 19.27 -10.68
N LYS A 145 -7.77 18.45 -11.65
CA LYS A 145 -8.51 18.32 -12.90
C LYS A 145 -9.59 17.26 -12.75
N ASP A 146 -10.71 17.45 -13.41
CA ASP A 146 -11.74 16.41 -13.50
C ASP A 146 -11.21 15.15 -14.15
N ARG A 147 -10.36 15.31 -15.16
CA ARG A 147 -9.85 14.21 -15.99
C ARG A 147 -8.40 14.38 -16.36
N SER A 148 -7.73 13.25 -16.48
CA SER A 148 -6.40 13.15 -17.05
C SER A 148 -6.33 12.01 -18.06
N ILE A 149 -5.32 12.04 -18.91
CA ILE A 149 -5.16 11.09 -20.00
C ILE A 149 -4.01 10.16 -19.71
N MET A 150 -4.21 8.87 -20.04
CA MET A 150 -3.18 7.86 -20.06
C MET A 150 -3.13 7.22 -21.45
N SER A 151 -1.95 6.88 -21.94
CA SER A 151 -1.79 6.09 -23.17
C SER A 151 -0.72 5.02 -22.97
N ARG A 152 -0.99 3.83 -23.48
CA ARG A 152 -0.07 2.69 -23.44
C ARG A 152 0.08 2.08 -24.82
N TYR A 153 1.31 1.84 -25.21
CA TYR A 153 1.68 1.19 -26.45
C TYR A 153 2.59 0.01 -26.16
N ASN A 154 2.36 -1.12 -26.81
CA ASN A 154 3.17 -2.31 -26.63
C ASN A 154 3.38 -3.02 -27.95
N ALA A 155 4.60 -3.50 -28.20
CA ALA A 155 4.93 -4.35 -29.34
C ALA A 155 5.68 -5.57 -28.86
N ASN A 156 5.16 -6.76 -29.19
CA ASN A 156 5.75 -8.06 -28.84
C ASN A 156 6.12 -8.82 -30.10
N LEU A 157 7.35 -9.25 -30.19
CA LEU A 157 7.83 -10.17 -31.23
C LEU A 157 8.23 -11.48 -30.56
N SER A 158 7.62 -12.58 -30.99
CA SER A 158 7.97 -13.91 -30.47
C SER A 158 8.07 -14.94 -31.57
N GLY A 159 8.92 -15.94 -31.37
CA GLY A 159 9.05 -17.04 -32.30
C GLY A 159 9.99 -18.12 -31.78
N SER A 160 10.00 -19.25 -32.45
CA SER A 160 10.91 -20.35 -32.15
C SER A 160 11.45 -20.98 -33.40
N SER A 161 12.63 -21.53 -33.29
CA SER A 161 13.27 -22.41 -34.28
C SER A 161 13.76 -23.67 -33.56
N LYS A 162 14.33 -24.61 -34.29
CA LYS A 162 14.91 -25.81 -33.71
C LYS A 162 15.99 -25.52 -32.64
N ARG A 163 16.66 -24.36 -32.72
CA ARG A 163 17.77 -23.99 -31.84
C ARG A 163 17.53 -22.77 -30.97
N VAL A 164 16.65 -21.86 -31.34
CA VAL A 164 16.47 -20.59 -30.65
C VAL A 164 15.00 -20.34 -30.46
N LYS A 165 14.59 -20.02 -29.20
CA LYS A 165 13.31 -19.44 -28.86
C LYS A 165 13.55 -18.02 -28.41
N TYR A 166 12.72 -17.11 -28.88
CA TYR A 166 12.88 -15.70 -28.53
C TYR A 166 11.54 -15.01 -28.26
N PHE A 167 11.56 -14.12 -27.33
CA PHE A 167 10.49 -13.17 -27.02
C PHE A 167 11.11 -11.79 -26.79
N VAL A 168 10.65 -10.79 -27.52
CA VAL A 168 11.07 -9.39 -27.37
C VAL A 168 9.83 -8.55 -27.14
N ASN A 169 9.84 -7.71 -26.11
CA ASN A 169 8.81 -6.72 -25.82
C ASN A 169 9.43 -5.33 -25.78
N VAL A 170 8.72 -4.35 -26.33
CA VAL A 170 8.97 -2.91 -26.13
C VAL A 170 7.64 -2.25 -25.81
N GLY A 171 7.62 -1.50 -24.70
CA GLY A 171 6.43 -0.82 -24.24
C GLY A 171 6.68 0.65 -23.92
N MET A 172 5.62 1.44 -24.00
CA MET A 172 5.60 2.84 -23.59
C MET A 172 4.30 3.13 -22.85
N LEU A 173 4.42 3.78 -21.70
CA LEU A 173 3.29 4.29 -20.91
C LEU A 173 3.49 5.78 -20.70
N ASN A 174 2.49 6.58 -21.09
CA ASN A 174 2.39 7.98 -20.72
C ASN A 174 1.21 8.16 -19.80
N GLN A 175 1.42 8.71 -18.62
CA GLN A 175 0.38 9.01 -17.64
C GLN A 175 0.47 10.48 -17.24
N GLY A 176 -0.57 11.25 -17.54
CA GLY A 176 -0.74 12.62 -17.11
C GLY A 176 -1.14 12.70 -15.64
N GLY A 177 -0.80 13.82 -15.00
CA GLY A 177 -1.20 14.08 -13.62
C GLY A 177 -2.56 14.69 -13.50
N MET A 178 -3.18 14.50 -12.34
CA MET A 178 -4.47 15.05 -11.97
C MET A 178 -4.40 16.50 -11.43
N MET A 179 -3.20 17.03 -11.19
CA MET A 179 -3.05 18.38 -10.64
C MET A 179 -3.28 19.45 -11.73
N ASN A 180 -3.94 20.52 -11.32
CA ASN A 180 -4.20 21.68 -12.17
C ASN A 180 -3.03 22.68 -12.04
N THR A 181 -2.06 22.59 -12.94
CA THR A 181 -0.85 23.41 -12.92
C THR A 181 -0.87 24.49 -13.98
N GLU A 182 -0.17 25.58 -13.71
CA GLU A 182 0.12 26.60 -14.68
C GLU A 182 0.94 26.07 -15.88
N SER A 183 0.84 26.76 -17.01
CA SER A 183 1.54 26.35 -18.22
C SER A 183 3.05 26.54 -18.12
N ARG A 184 3.80 25.67 -18.80
CA ARG A 184 5.25 25.81 -18.89
C ARG A 184 5.69 27.14 -19.52
N SER A 185 4.90 27.72 -20.43
CA SER A 185 5.20 29.01 -21.04
C SER A 185 5.18 30.15 -20.02
N LYS A 186 4.29 30.08 -19.01
CA LYS A 186 4.19 31.06 -17.94
C LYS A 186 5.30 30.89 -16.89
N LEU A 187 5.58 29.65 -16.48
CA LEU A 187 6.52 29.36 -15.40
C LEU A 187 7.98 29.24 -15.83
N GLY A 188 8.25 28.89 -17.09
CA GLY A 188 9.57 28.49 -17.60
C GLY A 188 9.98 27.05 -17.28
N TYR A 189 9.16 26.31 -16.50
CA TYR A 189 9.33 24.90 -16.13
C TYR A 189 7.97 24.21 -16.05
N ASP A 190 7.97 22.89 -15.87
CA ASP A 190 6.76 22.07 -15.81
C ASP A 190 6.66 21.37 -14.45
N PRO A 191 5.78 21.82 -13.53
CA PRO A 191 5.58 21.23 -12.21
C PRO A 191 4.59 20.05 -12.21
N GLN A 192 4.10 19.61 -13.37
CA GLN A 192 3.12 18.53 -13.48
C GLN A 192 3.59 17.22 -12.87
N PHE A 193 2.71 16.56 -12.14
CA PHE A 193 2.84 15.13 -11.89
C PHE A 193 2.64 14.39 -13.20
N LYS A 194 3.65 13.72 -13.69
CA LYS A 194 3.57 12.91 -14.90
C LYS A 194 4.55 11.76 -14.86
N LEU A 195 4.17 10.67 -15.50
CA LEU A 195 5.02 9.50 -15.66
C LEU A 195 5.11 9.14 -17.14
N ASN A 196 6.34 9.04 -17.64
CA ASN A 196 6.63 8.42 -18.93
C ASN A 196 7.53 7.21 -18.66
N ARG A 197 7.00 6.01 -18.90
CA ARG A 197 7.73 4.75 -18.75
C ARG A 197 8.03 4.16 -20.11
N TYR A 198 9.27 3.75 -20.30
CA TYR A 198 9.74 2.98 -21.45
C TYR A 198 10.27 1.65 -20.91
N ASN A 199 9.64 0.55 -21.26
CA ASN A 199 10.06 -0.79 -20.85
C ASN A 199 10.51 -1.63 -22.06
N PHE A 200 11.44 -2.52 -21.79
CA PHE A 200 11.89 -3.50 -22.75
C PHE A 200 12.20 -4.83 -22.09
N ARG A 201 12.00 -5.91 -22.83
CA ARG A 201 12.38 -7.27 -22.44
C ARG A 201 12.87 -8.05 -23.64
N SER A 202 13.90 -8.86 -23.43
CA SER A 202 14.39 -9.85 -24.39
C SER A 202 14.66 -11.15 -23.65
N ASN A 203 13.94 -12.21 -23.99
CA ASN A 203 14.15 -13.56 -23.49
C ASN A 203 14.61 -14.43 -24.65
N LEU A 204 15.79 -15.02 -24.52
CA LEU A 204 16.41 -15.88 -25.52
C LEU A 204 16.75 -17.22 -24.88
N ASP A 205 16.17 -18.30 -25.38
CA ASP A 205 16.54 -19.68 -25.02
C ASP A 205 17.26 -20.31 -26.23
N ILE A 206 18.50 -20.70 -26.05
CA ILE A 206 19.40 -21.19 -27.10
C ILE A 206 19.79 -22.62 -26.80
N LYS A 207 19.49 -23.53 -27.71
CA LYS A 207 20.03 -24.91 -27.68
C LYS A 207 21.44 -24.91 -28.27
N VAL A 208 22.45 -24.76 -27.40
CA VAL A 208 23.86 -24.71 -27.79
C VAL A 208 24.32 -26.08 -28.30
N ALA A 209 23.93 -27.14 -27.59
CA ALA A 209 24.13 -28.55 -27.98
C ALA A 209 22.90 -29.34 -27.51
N ASP A 210 22.83 -30.65 -27.88
CA ASP A 210 21.71 -31.50 -27.47
C ASP A 210 21.57 -31.64 -25.96
N TRP A 211 22.67 -31.46 -25.22
CA TRP A 211 22.75 -31.58 -23.78
C TRP A 211 23.02 -30.25 -23.08
N ILE A 212 23.13 -29.11 -23.81
CA ILE A 212 23.35 -27.79 -23.25
C ILE A 212 22.29 -26.81 -23.81
N LYS A 213 21.55 -26.17 -22.90
CA LYS A 213 20.72 -25.02 -23.22
C LYS A 213 21.25 -23.81 -22.45
N ALA A 214 21.26 -22.66 -23.12
CA ALA A 214 21.57 -21.38 -22.51
C ALA A 214 20.30 -20.50 -22.53
N ASP A 215 19.96 -19.88 -21.43
CA ASP A 215 18.91 -18.87 -21.35
C ASP A 215 19.52 -17.52 -20.98
N LEU A 216 19.23 -16.50 -21.80
CA LEU A 216 19.61 -15.12 -21.57
C LEU A 216 18.34 -14.28 -21.48
N LYS A 217 18.16 -13.61 -20.36
CA LYS A 217 17.02 -12.72 -20.13
C LYS A 217 17.52 -11.34 -19.74
N ILE A 218 17.10 -10.34 -20.47
CA ILE A 218 17.42 -8.94 -20.24
C ILE A 218 16.09 -8.18 -20.23
N ALA A 219 15.82 -7.48 -19.16
CA ALA A 219 14.61 -6.65 -19.05
C ALA A 219 14.95 -5.37 -18.31
N GLY A 220 14.23 -4.30 -18.61
CA GLY A 220 14.41 -3.05 -17.90
C GLY A 220 13.35 -2.05 -18.25
N TYR A 221 13.40 -0.95 -17.52
CA TYR A 221 12.59 0.22 -17.80
C TYR A 221 13.35 1.50 -17.47
N ILE A 222 12.90 2.59 -18.08
CA ILE A 222 13.27 3.94 -17.75
C ILE A 222 12.00 4.71 -17.46
N ASP A 223 11.84 5.19 -16.24
CA ASP A 223 10.77 6.07 -15.82
C ASP A 223 11.27 7.50 -15.77
N LYS A 224 10.59 8.39 -16.47
CA LYS A 224 10.77 9.83 -16.32
C LYS A 224 9.58 10.38 -15.56
N VAL A 225 9.79 10.70 -14.29
CA VAL A 225 8.77 11.22 -13.37
C VAL A 225 8.97 12.71 -13.21
N GLY A 226 7.93 13.48 -13.55
CA GLY A 226 7.86 14.91 -13.23
C GLY A 226 7.01 15.11 -11.99
N LYS A 227 7.37 16.05 -11.12
CA LYS A 227 6.55 16.47 -9.96
C LYS A 227 6.92 17.89 -9.53
N PRO A 228 6.03 18.60 -8.81
CA PRO A 228 6.34 19.89 -8.24
C PRO A 228 7.41 19.74 -7.15
N ASN A 229 8.05 20.86 -6.83
CA ASN A 229 8.89 20.96 -5.66
C ASN A 229 8.04 21.44 -4.47
N PHE A 230 8.09 20.74 -3.35
CA PHE A 230 7.34 21.08 -2.13
C PHE A 230 8.23 21.77 -1.11
N LYS A 231 7.62 22.65 -0.28
CA LYS A 231 8.32 23.32 0.82
C LYS A 231 8.77 22.32 1.90
N ALA A 232 7.91 21.36 2.23
CA ALA A 232 8.20 20.30 3.18
C ALA A 232 8.15 18.93 2.50
N ASP A 233 7.02 18.29 2.47
CA ASP A 233 6.80 16.99 1.82
C ASP A 233 5.43 16.93 1.13
N GLN A 234 5.25 15.88 0.36
CA GLN A 234 4.01 15.65 -0.38
C GLN A 234 2.80 15.47 0.53
N PHE A 235 2.98 14.86 1.71
CA PHE A 235 1.91 14.63 2.67
C PHE A 235 1.36 15.95 3.20
N GLN A 236 2.24 16.86 3.65
CA GLN A 236 1.84 18.18 4.15
C GLN A 236 1.21 19.03 3.04
N PHE A 237 1.70 18.92 1.80
CA PHE A 237 1.13 19.61 0.67
C PHE A 237 -0.33 19.20 0.41
N PHE A 238 -0.62 17.89 0.35
CA PHE A 238 -2.00 17.44 0.17
C PHE A 238 -2.87 17.81 1.38
N ASN A 239 -2.34 17.70 2.60
CA ASN A 239 -3.10 18.12 3.78
C ASN A 239 -3.54 19.58 3.69
N LYS A 240 -2.70 20.48 3.19
CA LYS A 240 -3.07 21.89 2.98
C LYS A 240 -4.26 22.06 2.03
N ILE A 241 -4.33 21.29 0.95
CA ILE A 241 -5.47 21.38 0.00
C ILE A 241 -6.77 21.07 0.72
N TYR A 242 -6.80 19.99 1.51
CA TYR A 242 -8.02 19.57 2.23
C TYR A 242 -8.36 20.42 3.45
N THR A 243 -7.41 21.18 3.97
CA THR A 243 -7.57 22.00 5.19
C THR A 243 -7.57 23.50 4.91
N MET A 244 -7.57 23.93 3.65
CA MET A 244 -7.67 25.36 3.33
C MET A 244 -9.11 25.84 3.41
N SER A 245 -9.31 27.01 4.04
CA SER A 245 -10.62 27.61 4.16
C SER A 245 -11.17 28.06 2.79
N PRO A 246 -12.46 27.85 2.50
CA PRO A 246 -13.09 28.31 1.27
C PRO A 246 -13.20 29.86 1.19
N THR A 247 -13.02 30.55 2.31
CA THR A 247 -13.03 32.03 2.37
C THR A 247 -11.74 32.65 1.85
N VAL A 248 -10.72 31.85 1.50
CA VAL A 248 -9.43 32.34 1.00
C VAL A 248 -9.47 32.43 -0.52
N PRO A 249 -9.26 33.61 -1.11
CA PRO A 249 -9.17 33.76 -2.56
C PRO A 249 -7.87 33.17 -3.10
N VAL A 250 -7.91 32.66 -4.33
CA VAL A 250 -6.77 32.02 -4.98
C VAL A 250 -5.95 32.98 -5.82
N PHE A 251 -6.66 33.80 -6.60
CA PHE A 251 -6.06 34.65 -7.62
C PHE A 251 -6.20 36.12 -7.27
N PRO A 252 -5.19 36.93 -7.62
CA PRO A 252 -5.35 38.37 -7.63
C PRO A 252 -6.32 38.72 -8.77
N ASP A 253 -7.34 39.50 -8.46
CA ASP A 253 -8.09 40.20 -9.48
C ASP A 253 -7.29 41.44 -9.88
N GLU A 254 -7.23 41.76 -11.21
CA GLU A 254 -6.56 42.95 -11.72
C GLU A 254 -7.13 44.24 -11.11
N SER A 255 -8.40 44.21 -10.67
CA SER A 255 -9.06 45.34 -9.96
C SER A 255 -8.39 45.69 -8.63
N PHE A 256 -7.61 44.80 -8.04
CA PHE A 256 -6.89 45.01 -6.77
C PHE A 256 -5.52 45.68 -6.92
N GLY A 257 -5.03 45.84 -8.14
CA GLY A 257 -3.67 46.35 -8.39
C GLY A 257 -2.55 45.41 -7.91
N ILE A 258 -2.87 44.13 -7.67
CA ILE A 258 -1.91 43.11 -7.26
C ILE A 258 -1.16 42.59 -8.50
N PRO A 259 0.16 42.45 -8.46
CA PRO A 259 0.92 41.88 -9.57
C PRO A 259 0.39 40.47 -9.97
N MET A 260 0.33 40.18 -11.27
CA MET A 260 -0.19 38.91 -11.80
C MET A 260 0.60 37.68 -11.32
N ASP A 261 1.79 37.83 -10.78
CA ASP A 261 2.65 36.81 -10.18
C ASP A 261 2.51 36.70 -8.66
N ALA A 262 1.59 37.46 -8.05
CA ALA A 262 1.30 37.42 -6.63
C ALA A 262 0.00 36.65 -6.34
N LEU A 263 -0.04 36.04 -5.17
CA LEU A 263 -1.23 35.32 -4.67
C LEU A 263 -1.84 36.07 -3.49
N VAL A 264 -3.15 35.99 -3.37
CA VAL A 264 -3.84 36.48 -2.20
C VAL A 264 -4.14 35.31 -1.28
N SER A 265 -3.75 35.42 -0.03
CA SER A 265 -3.98 34.37 0.97
C SER A 265 -4.16 35.00 2.34
N THR A 266 -4.87 34.34 3.23
CA THR A 266 -4.89 34.67 4.67
C THR A 266 -3.76 33.98 5.44
N TYR A 267 -2.94 33.17 4.79
CA TYR A 267 -1.85 32.38 5.36
C TYR A 267 -0.55 32.54 4.58
N ASP A 268 0.59 32.27 5.22
CA ASP A 268 1.94 32.34 4.65
C ASP A 268 2.19 31.44 3.44
N SER A 269 1.31 30.46 3.16
CA SER A 269 1.49 29.52 2.06
C SER A 269 0.15 29.07 1.46
N SER A 270 -0.01 29.34 0.18
CA SER A 270 -1.11 28.80 -0.63
C SER A 270 -0.71 27.47 -1.27
N PRO A 271 -1.59 26.42 -1.25
CA PRO A 271 -1.31 25.18 -1.96
C PRO A 271 -1.12 25.41 -3.47
N TYR A 272 -1.84 26.35 -4.06
CA TYR A 272 -1.64 26.73 -5.47
C TYR A 272 -0.26 27.34 -5.72
N GLY A 273 0.21 28.20 -4.81
CA GLY A 273 1.54 28.78 -4.88
C GLY A 273 2.65 27.75 -4.73
N GLU A 274 2.50 26.81 -3.79
CA GLU A 274 3.45 25.72 -3.62
C GLU A 274 3.52 24.82 -4.86
N LEU A 275 2.36 24.49 -5.47
CA LEU A 275 2.29 23.67 -6.66
C LEU A 275 3.04 24.31 -7.84
N ASN A 276 2.82 25.62 -8.04
CA ASN A 276 3.24 26.29 -9.27
C ASN A 276 4.55 27.06 -9.16
N TYR A 277 4.83 27.67 -8.02
CA TYR A 277 5.89 28.68 -7.91
C TYR A 277 7.14 28.26 -7.12
N LEU A 278 7.17 27.08 -6.48
CA LEU A 278 8.36 26.59 -5.76
C LEU A 278 9.34 25.80 -6.63
N GLY A 279 9.02 25.62 -7.93
CA GLY A 279 9.89 24.93 -8.86
C GLY A 279 9.40 23.52 -9.19
N TYR A 280 10.33 22.65 -9.59
CA TYR A 280 10.02 21.33 -10.09
C TYR A 280 11.05 20.29 -9.68
N GLN A 281 10.66 19.02 -9.77
CA GLN A 281 11.56 17.89 -9.68
C GLN A 281 11.36 16.97 -10.89
N THR A 282 12.46 16.59 -11.53
CA THR A 282 12.48 15.51 -12.52
C THR A 282 13.30 14.37 -11.97
N GLN A 283 12.75 13.16 -12.00
CA GLN A 283 13.39 11.96 -11.54
C GLN A 283 13.45 10.93 -12.66
N ASP A 284 14.65 10.53 -13.04
CA ASP A 284 14.89 9.44 -13.99
C ASP A 284 15.25 8.19 -13.20
N LYS A 285 14.32 7.22 -13.14
CA LYS A 285 14.54 5.90 -12.53
C LYS A 285 14.83 4.90 -13.65
N SER A 286 15.96 4.25 -13.59
CA SER A 286 16.34 3.19 -14.53
C SER A 286 16.58 1.91 -13.79
N LYS A 287 15.99 0.81 -14.27
CA LYS A 287 16.24 -0.52 -13.74
C LYS A 287 16.60 -1.47 -14.88
N LEU A 288 17.64 -2.23 -14.68
CA LEU A 288 18.10 -3.26 -15.59
C LEU A 288 18.18 -4.58 -14.83
N ASN A 289 17.45 -5.58 -15.29
CA ASN A 289 17.45 -6.93 -14.77
C ASN A 289 18.05 -7.86 -15.81
N THR A 290 19.11 -8.55 -15.46
CA THR A 290 19.77 -9.50 -16.35
C THR A 290 19.89 -10.86 -15.68
N SER A 291 19.73 -11.92 -16.46
CA SER A 291 20.08 -13.26 -16.01
C SER A 291 20.60 -14.10 -17.16
N LEU A 292 21.61 -14.92 -16.86
CA LEU A 292 22.21 -15.88 -17.76
C LEU A 292 22.18 -17.25 -17.10
N GLY A 293 21.50 -18.19 -17.72
CA GLY A 293 21.37 -19.57 -17.25
C GLY A 293 22.00 -20.56 -18.24
N PHE A 294 22.53 -21.62 -17.69
CA PHE A 294 22.98 -22.80 -18.46
C PHE A 294 22.37 -24.06 -17.85
N ASP A 295 21.58 -24.77 -18.64
CA ASP A 295 20.96 -26.03 -18.27
C ASP A 295 21.74 -27.18 -18.98
N PHE A 296 22.23 -28.13 -18.20
CA PHE A 296 22.95 -29.29 -18.69
C PHE A 296 22.12 -30.54 -18.47
N ASP A 297 21.76 -31.23 -19.56
CA ASP A 297 21.14 -32.55 -19.55
C ASP A 297 22.21 -33.61 -19.41
N LEU A 298 22.28 -34.22 -18.24
CA LEU A 298 23.29 -35.24 -17.91
C LEU A 298 22.73 -36.68 -18.03
N ASN A 299 21.60 -36.88 -18.72
CA ASN A 299 20.94 -38.17 -18.92
C ASN A 299 21.89 -39.22 -19.55
N LYS A 300 22.88 -38.79 -20.32
CA LYS A 300 23.91 -39.71 -20.88
C LYS A 300 24.79 -40.35 -19.83
N PHE A 301 25.03 -39.66 -18.70
CA PHE A 301 25.86 -40.17 -17.60
C PHE A 301 24.99 -40.86 -16.55
N VAL A 302 23.93 -40.21 -16.10
CA VAL A 302 22.97 -40.74 -15.13
C VAL A 302 21.56 -40.41 -15.61
N LYS A 303 20.75 -41.44 -15.88
CA LYS A 303 19.39 -41.26 -16.33
C LYS A 303 18.56 -40.43 -15.31
N GLY A 304 17.99 -39.35 -15.74
CA GLY A 304 17.20 -38.45 -14.92
C GLY A 304 17.98 -37.31 -14.24
N LEU A 305 19.32 -37.22 -14.47
CA LEU A 305 20.15 -36.19 -13.91
C LEU A 305 20.20 -34.94 -14.81
N SER A 306 20.04 -33.77 -14.23
CA SER A 306 20.30 -32.47 -14.89
C SER A 306 20.90 -31.50 -13.90
N THR A 307 21.59 -30.47 -14.39
CA THR A 307 22.08 -29.39 -13.56
C THR A 307 21.93 -28.05 -14.26
N LYS A 308 21.61 -27.02 -13.46
CA LYS A 308 21.48 -25.63 -13.94
C LYS A 308 22.41 -24.73 -13.16
N VAL A 309 23.08 -23.83 -13.83
CA VAL A 309 23.81 -22.71 -13.27
C VAL A 309 23.11 -21.43 -13.73
N LEU A 310 22.78 -20.54 -12.79
CA LEU A 310 22.12 -19.27 -13.07
C LEU A 310 22.90 -18.15 -12.39
N LEU A 311 23.21 -17.11 -13.16
CA LEU A 311 23.79 -15.86 -12.68
C LEU A 311 22.85 -14.72 -13.06
N ALA A 312 22.45 -13.92 -12.08
CA ALA A 312 21.64 -12.73 -12.30
C ALA A 312 22.32 -11.51 -11.70
N TYR A 313 22.29 -10.41 -12.45
CA TYR A 313 22.81 -9.12 -12.02
C TYR A 313 21.79 -8.03 -12.35
N ASP A 314 21.32 -7.39 -11.30
CA ASP A 314 20.32 -6.33 -11.37
C ASP A 314 20.89 -5.00 -10.93
N VAL A 315 20.50 -3.95 -11.60
CA VAL A 315 20.96 -2.57 -11.35
C VAL A 315 19.77 -1.66 -11.23
N ASN A 316 19.79 -0.83 -10.20
CA ASN A 316 18.87 0.29 -10.05
C ASN A 316 19.70 1.58 -10.04
N ALA A 317 19.36 2.51 -10.92
CA ALA A 317 19.95 3.84 -10.97
C ALA A 317 18.85 4.89 -10.92
N ASN A 318 19.06 5.92 -10.11
CA ASN A 318 18.11 7.00 -9.93
C ASN A 318 18.85 8.33 -10.02
N SER A 319 18.35 9.23 -10.86
CA SER A 319 18.87 10.59 -11.02
C SER A 319 17.76 11.58 -10.73
N ILE A 320 17.97 12.50 -9.82
CA ILE A 320 16.99 13.50 -9.44
C ILE A 320 17.58 14.88 -9.77
N ILE A 321 16.88 15.64 -10.60
CA ILE A 321 17.12 17.06 -10.82
C ILE A 321 16.04 17.83 -10.10
N LYS A 322 16.43 18.66 -9.15
CA LYS A 322 15.52 19.48 -8.36
C LYS A 322 15.81 20.96 -8.69
N GLY A 323 14.83 21.62 -9.30
CA GLY A 323 14.82 23.05 -9.50
C GLY A 323 14.02 23.71 -8.39
N THR A 324 14.64 24.55 -7.58
CA THR A 324 14.02 25.15 -6.39
C THR A 324 14.00 26.67 -6.51
N LYS A 325 12.84 27.25 -6.26
CA LYS A 325 12.67 28.68 -5.93
C LYS A 325 12.42 28.81 -4.43
N THR A 326 12.97 29.82 -3.80
CA THR A 326 12.90 29.98 -2.34
C THR A 326 11.57 30.54 -1.84
N GLY A 327 10.74 31.06 -2.74
CA GLY A 327 9.42 31.60 -2.38
C GLY A 327 8.65 32.18 -3.57
N TYR A 328 7.52 32.76 -3.28
CA TYR A 328 6.63 33.47 -4.21
C TYR A 328 5.96 34.62 -3.47
N ASN A 329 5.42 35.60 -4.20
CA ASN A 329 4.76 36.76 -3.60
C ASN A 329 3.39 36.34 -3.01
N VAL A 330 3.13 36.70 -1.77
CA VAL A 330 1.87 36.46 -1.07
C VAL A 330 1.40 37.76 -0.44
N TYR A 331 0.12 38.09 -0.67
CA TYR A 331 -0.54 39.20 -0.02
C TYR A 331 -1.62 38.65 0.91
N GLN A 332 -1.62 39.10 2.14
CA GLN A 332 -2.64 38.78 3.12
C GLN A 332 -3.79 39.77 2.98
N LEU A 333 -5.01 39.25 2.73
CA LEU A 333 -6.22 40.04 2.70
C LEU A 333 -6.80 40.12 4.12
N SER A 334 -7.06 41.36 4.58
CA SER A 334 -7.82 41.64 5.78
C SER A 334 -9.05 42.48 5.42
N ILE A 335 -10.21 42.05 5.90
CA ILE A 335 -11.49 42.76 5.69
C ILE A 335 -11.99 43.23 7.03
N LEU A 336 -12.13 44.55 7.21
CA LEU A 336 -12.63 45.18 8.43
C LEU A 336 -13.92 45.95 8.13
N GLU A 337 -14.96 45.71 8.90
CA GLU A 337 -16.17 46.50 8.84
C GLU A 337 -15.98 47.78 9.66
N GLN A 338 -16.21 48.93 9.00
CA GLN A 338 -16.18 50.23 9.65
C GLN A 338 -17.50 50.95 9.45
N LYS A 339 -17.96 51.66 10.47
CA LYS A 339 -19.14 52.54 10.35
C LYS A 339 -18.71 53.91 9.84
N ASP A 340 -19.39 54.40 8.81
CA ASP A 340 -19.26 55.78 8.36
C ASP A 340 -19.93 56.75 9.31
N GLU A 341 -19.79 58.07 9.06
CA GLU A 341 -20.39 59.14 9.87
C GLU A 341 -21.96 59.08 9.90
N ASN A 342 -22.54 58.37 8.92
CA ASN A 342 -23.99 58.18 8.80
C ASN A 342 -24.47 56.87 9.45
N GLY A 343 -23.52 56.06 10.01
CA GLY A 343 -23.82 54.78 10.64
C GLY A 343 -23.92 53.62 9.66
N ASN A 344 -23.64 53.80 8.34
CA ASN A 344 -23.60 52.72 7.38
C ASN A 344 -22.30 51.87 7.57
N ILE A 345 -22.42 50.55 7.45
CA ILE A 345 -21.30 49.67 7.54
C ILE A 345 -20.66 49.51 6.16
N ASN A 346 -19.38 49.89 6.04
CA ASN A 346 -18.56 49.75 4.86
C ASN A 346 -17.38 48.84 5.14
N ASP A 347 -16.97 48.07 4.12
CA ASP A 347 -15.77 47.23 4.21
C ASP A 347 -14.51 48.03 3.89
N VAL A 348 -13.54 47.93 4.76
CA VAL A 348 -12.19 48.42 4.51
C VAL A 348 -11.26 47.23 4.24
N TYR A 349 -10.77 47.20 3.03
CA TYR A 349 -9.88 46.14 2.55
C TYR A 349 -8.45 46.60 2.73
N SER A 350 -7.62 45.74 3.35
CA SER A 350 -6.18 45.94 3.38
C SER A 350 -5.44 44.71 2.88
N LEU A 351 -4.46 44.94 2.04
CA LEU A 351 -3.55 43.92 1.52
C LEU A 351 -2.18 44.18 2.11
N THR A 352 -1.70 43.27 2.93
CA THR A 352 -0.37 43.35 3.52
C THR A 352 0.53 42.33 2.82
N SER A 353 1.62 42.82 2.21
CA SER A 353 2.65 41.92 1.66
C SER A 353 3.29 41.13 2.79
N GLN A 354 3.20 39.81 2.73
CA GLN A 354 3.86 38.93 3.68
C GLN A 354 5.30 38.62 3.24
N ASN A 355 5.54 38.61 1.93
CA ASN A 355 6.86 38.37 1.37
C ASN A 355 6.98 39.07 0.04
N GLU A 356 7.70 40.18 -0.01
CA GLU A 356 8.14 40.78 -1.27
C GLU A 356 9.40 40.09 -1.77
N TYR A 357 9.21 39.05 -2.56
CA TYR A 357 10.33 38.36 -3.16
C TYR A 357 10.66 38.96 -4.51
N GLN A 358 11.85 39.54 -4.64
CA GLN A 358 12.43 39.89 -5.94
C GLN A 358 12.57 38.64 -6.79
N LYS A 359 12.55 38.77 -8.14
CA LYS A 359 12.64 37.68 -9.10
C LYS A 359 13.71 36.64 -8.72
N TYR A 360 13.24 35.50 -8.13
CA TYR A 360 14.13 34.40 -7.77
C TYR A 360 14.58 33.63 -8.99
N GLN A 361 15.89 33.44 -9.08
CA GLN A 361 16.46 32.47 -10.01
C GLN A 361 16.20 31.05 -9.52
N LEU A 362 15.96 30.14 -10.46
CA LEU A 362 15.80 28.72 -10.16
C LEU A 362 17.16 28.14 -9.76
N SER A 363 17.30 27.69 -8.53
CA SER A 363 18.47 26.93 -8.08
C SER A 363 18.35 25.49 -8.51
N LEU A 364 19.37 24.96 -9.18
CA LEU A 364 19.38 23.57 -9.66
C LEU A 364 20.30 22.71 -8.80
N ASN A 365 19.77 21.61 -8.34
CA ASN A 365 20.54 20.56 -7.66
C ASN A 365 20.32 19.23 -8.38
N LYS A 366 21.38 18.42 -8.51
CA LYS A 366 21.30 17.09 -9.11
C LYS A 366 21.93 16.06 -8.17
N SER A 367 21.20 15.00 -7.89
CA SER A 367 21.63 13.88 -7.08
C SER A 367 21.50 12.57 -7.84
N TYR A 368 22.35 11.62 -7.49
CA TYR A 368 22.36 10.28 -8.05
C TYR A 368 22.39 9.25 -6.94
N SER A 369 21.69 8.14 -7.18
CA SER A 369 21.83 6.95 -6.34
C SER A 369 21.90 5.72 -7.22
N PHE A 370 22.65 4.73 -6.77
CA PHE A 370 22.88 3.49 -7.49
C PHE A 370 22.85 2.33 -6.51
N SER A 371 22.22 1.23 -6.91
CA SER A 371 22.26 -0.03 -6.16
C SER A 371 22.32 -1.21 -7.11
N TYR A 372 22.87 -2.32 -6.63
CA TYR A 372 22.89 -3.55 -7.39
C TYR A 372 22.51 -4.75 -6.55
N SER A 373 22.13 -5.83 -7.23
CA SER A 373 21.89 -7.15 -6.64
C SER A 373 22.49 -8.22 -7.55
N LEU A 374 23.30 -9.08 -6.96
CA LEU A 374 23.91 -10.23 -7.61
C LEU A 374 23.34 -11.50 -7.01
N ASN A 375 22.79 -12.38 -7.83
CA ASN A 375 22.29 -13.68 -7.43
C ASN A 375 22.99 -14.77 -8.24
N PHE A 376 23.55 -15.74 -7.57
CA PHE A 376 24.12 -16.95 -8.15
C PHE A 376 23.39 -18.17 -7.62
N GLN A 377 22.99 -19.06 -8.51
CA GLN A 377 22.36 -20.33 -8.17
C GLN A 377 23.01 -21.49 -8.91
N TRP A 378 23.19 -22.57 -8.20
CA TRP A 378 23.53 -23.85 -8.77
C TRP A 378 22.51 -24.90 -8.32
N ILE A 379 21.84 -25.51 -9.29
CA ILE A 379 20.72 -26.41 -9.06
C ILE A 379 21.05 -27.76 -9.67
N VAL A 380 20.96 -28.83 -8.91
CA VAL A 380 21.11 -30.22 -9.39
C VAL A 380 19.77 -30.91 -9.20
N ASN A 381 19.24 -31.47 -10.27
CA ASN A 381 17.97 -32.21 -10.27
C ASN A 381 18.19 -33.64 -10.71
N TYR A 382 17.56 -34.57 -10.00
CA TYR A 382 17.41 -35.95 -10.37
C TYR A 382 15.96 -36.34 -10.36
N MET A 383 15.45 -36.91 -11.45
CA MET A 383 14.07 -37.38 -11.52
C MET A 383 14.01 -38.65 -12.36
N ARG A 384 13.45 -39.71 -11.78
CA ARG A 384 13.37 -40.99 -12.46
C ARG A 384 12.17 -41.81 -12.05
N ASP A 385 11.57 -42.47 -13.05
CA ASP A 385 10.51 -43.44 -12.87
C ASP A 385 11.09 -44.84 -12.76
N PHE A 386 10.66 -45.58 -11.72
CA PHE A 386 10.97 -47.00 -11.49
C PHE A 386 9.65 -47.77 -11.43
N GLY A 387 9.07 -48.03 -12.58
CA GLY A 387 7.72 -48.66 -12.68
C GLY A 387 6.65 -47.72 -12.06
N LYS A 388 6.01 -48.17 -10.97
CA LYS A 388 5.01 -47.35 -10.27
C LYS A 388 5.58 -46.31 -9.30
N ASN A 389 6.91 -46.32 -9.14
CA ASN A 389 7.60 -45.40 -8.20
C ASN A 389 8.26 -44.27 -9.00
N ASN A 390 7.91 -43.02 -8.70
CA ASN A 390 8.62 -41.86 -9.20
C ASN A 390 9.44 -41.26 -8.04
N VAL A 391 10.73 -41.09 -8.24
CA VAL A 391 11.65 -40.53 -7.25
C VAL A 391 12.26 -39.27 -7.82
N GLY A 392 12.20 -38.17 -7.07
CA GLY A 392 12.88 -36.93 -7.38
C GLY A 392 13.80 -36.50 -6.25
N ALA A 393 14.95 -35.92 -6.61
CA ALA A 393 15.83 -35.25 -5.68
C ALA A 393 16.31 -33.94 -6.30
N MET A 394 16.42 -32.90 -5.49
CA MET A 394 16.93 -31.59 -5.90
C MET A 394 17.90 -31.09 -4.83
N PHE A 395 18.97 -30.49 -5.27
CA PHE A 395 19.90 -29.74 -4.44
C PHE A 395 20.05 -28.34 -5.04
N VAL A 396 20.00 -27.33 -4.21
CA VAL A 396 20.20 -25.92 -4.58
C VAL A 396 21.26 -25.30 -3.71
N PHE A 397 22.24 -24.68 -4.34
CA PHE A 397 23.14 -23.72 -3.72
C PHE A 397 22.80 -22.35 -4.24
N GLN A 398 22.63 -21.38 -3.34
CA GLN A 398 22.30 -19.99 -3.69
C GLN A 398 23.17 -19.03 -2.90
N ARG A 399 23.64 -17.99 -3.58
CA ARG A 399 24.30 -16.84 -2.96
C ARG A 399 23.69 -15.55 -3.47
N ASP A 400 23.29 -14.70 -2.53
CA ASP A 400 22.80 -13.35 -2.80
C ASP A 400 23.78 -12.33 -2.24
N ASN A 401 24.07 -11.29 -3.03
CA ASN A 401 24.82 -10.12 -2.62
C ASN A 401 24.07 -8.89 -3.15
N SER A 402 23.79 -7.92 -2.30
CA SER A 402 23.12 -6.68 -2.73
C SER A 402 23.62 -5.50 -1.91
N GLU A 403 23.66 -4.34 -2.54
CA GLU A 403 24.06 -3.07 -1.94
C GLU A 403 22.91 -2.07 -1.98
N ALA A 404 22.71 -1.32 -0.88
CA ALA A 404 21.71 -0.27 -0.83
C ALA A 404 22.15 0.98 -1.59
N ALA A 405 21.20 1.73 -2.11
CA ALA A 405 21.47 2.94 -2.90
C ALA A 405 21.92 4.13 -2.05
N SER A 406 21.61 4.13 -0.75
CA SER A 406 21.92 5.22 0.18
C SER A 406 21.77 4.71 1.61
N GLY A 407 22.32 5.44 2.55
CA GLY A 407 22.23 5.13 3.99
C GLY A 407 23.44 5.63 4.76
N THR A 408 23.53 5.25 6.02
CA THR A 408 24.70 5.47 6.87
C THR A 408 25.82 4.49 6.51
N SER A 409 27.01 4.64 7.08
CA SER A 409 28.16 3.77 6.83
C SER A 409 27.86 2.27 7.02
N ILE A 410 26.99 1.90 7.95
CA ILE A 410 26.54 0.52 8.19
C ILE A 410 25.58 0.06 7.08
N ASP A 411 24.68 0.94 6.61
CA ASP A 411 23.71 0.61 5.58
C ASP A 411 24.34 0.38 4.22
N LEU A 412 25.48 1.02 3.96
CA LEU A 412 26.24 0.88 2.70
C LEU A 412 27.01 -0.45 2.60
N LEU A 413 27.16 -1.20 3.69
CA LEU A 413 27.76 -2.53 3.61
C LEU A 413 26.85 -3.48 2.81
N PRO A 414 27.40 -4.32 1.91
CA PRO A 414 26.60 -5.27 1.13
C PRO A 414 25.81 -6.24 2.01
N TYR A 415 24.61 -6.62 1.59
CA TYR A 415 23.85 -7.72 2.17
C TYR A 415 24.32 -9.05 1.57
N ASN A 416 24.84 -9.95 2.39
CA ASN A 416 25.23 -11.28 1.95
C ASN A 416 24.33 -12.34 2.57
N ARG A 417 23.84 -13.25 1.72
CA ARG A 417 23.12 -14.46 2.13
C ARG A 417 23.70 -15.67 1.40
N LEU A 418 23.70 -16.78 2.10
CA LEU A 418 24.15 -18.06 1.58
C LEU A 418 23.09 -19.12 1.91
N GLY A 419 22.65 -19.89 0.93
CA GLY A 419 21.63 -20.89 1.14
C GLY A 419 21.97 -22.21 0.47
N PHE A 420 21.67 -23.28 1.18
CA PHE A 420 21.64 -24.65 0.65
C PHE A 420 20.21 -25.18 0.86
N ALA A 421 19.62 -25.80 -0.17
CA ALA A 421 18.34 -26.46 -0.03
C ALA A 421 18.37 -27.83 -0.65
N GLY A 422 17.74 -28.79 0.01
CA GLY A 422 17.53 -30.13 -0.49
C GLY A 422 16.04 -30.46 -0.55
N ARG A 423 15.58 -31.11 -1.60
CA ARG A 423 14.24 -31.64 -1.77
C ARG A 423 14.30 -33.10 -2.18
N LEU A 424 13.49 -33.92 -1.53
CA LEU A 424 13.24 -35.28 -1.92
C LEU A 424 11.73 -35.44 -2.18
N THR A 425 11.38 -36.00 -3.33
CA THR A 425 9.98 -36.28 -3.69
C THR A 425 9.81 -37.76 -4.01
N TYR A 426 8.70 -38.32 -3.57
CA TYR A 426 8.32 -39.69 -3.85
C TYR A 426 6.85 -39.76 -4.24
N ARG A 427 6.56 -40.45 -5.33
CA ARG A 427 5.20 -40.68 -5.80
C ARG A 427 5.02 -42.16 -6.16
N TYR A 428 4.01 -42.78 -5.58
CA TYR A 428 3.68 -44.19 -5.81
C TYR A 428 2.34 -44.31 -6.55
N ALA A 429 2.38 -44.99 -7.71
CA ALA A 429 1.23 -45.34 -8.55
C ALA A 429 0.32 -44.14 -8.89
N ASP A 430 0.85 -42.91 -8.89
CA ASP A 430 0.09 -41.65 -9.03
C ASP A 430 -1.04 -41.48 -7.99
N ARG A 431 -0.93 -42.15 -6.83
CA ARG A 431 -1.92 -42.12 -5.74
C ARG A 431 -1.35 -41.42 -4.50
N TYR A 432 -0.19 -41.86 -4.03
CA TYR A 432 0.43 -41.38 -2.81
C TYR A 432 1.66 -40.54 -3.14
N MET A 433 1.77 -39.40 -2.54
CA MET A 433 2.85 -38.44 -2.76
C MET A 433 3.43 -38.04 -1.42
N GLY A 434 4.76 -37.99 -1.32
CA GLY A 434 5.48 -37.48 -0.18
C GLY A 434 6.60 -36.57 -0.64
N GLU A 435 6.81 -35.50 0.09
CA GLU A 435 7.89 -34.56 -0.16
C GLU A 435 8.55 -34.18 1.15
N PHE A 436 9.88 -34.19 1.16
CA PHE A 436 10.70 -33.70 2.25
C PHE A 436 11.64 -32.63 1.74
N ASN A 437 11.65 -31.49 2.41
CA ASN A 437 12.54 -30.37 2.11
C ASN A 437 13.37 -30.03 3.33
N ILE A 438 14.60 -29.59 3.11
CA ILE A 438 15.48 -29.05 4.13
C ILE A 438 16.21 -27.83 3.58
N GLY A 439 16.12 -26.71 4.30
CA GLY A 439 16.90 -25.50 4.03
C GLY A 439 17.99 -25.34 5.10
N TYR A 440 19.20 -25.01 4.67
CA TYR A 440 20.32 -24.59 5.53
C TYR A 440 20.80 -23.23 5.06
N ASN A 441 20.41 -22.18 5.77
CA ASN A 441 20.58 -20.80 5.30
C ASN A 441 21.36 -19.97 6.29
N GLY A 442 22.24 -19.11 5.76
CA GLY A 442 23.06 -18.17 6.52
C GLY A 442 22.77 -16.72 6.16
N SER A 443 22.72 -15.84 7.16
CA SER A 443 22.55 -14.39 7.03
C SER A 443 23.57 -13.66 7.87
N GLU A 444 24.15 -12.60 7.33
CA GLU A 444 25.06 -11.71 8.06
C GLU A 444 24.38 -10.85 9.11
N GLN A 445 23.05 -10.80 9.12
CA GLN A 445 22.30 -10.05 10.12
C GLN A 445 22.49 -10.58 11.55
N PHE A 446 23.11 -11.76 11.70
CA PHE A 446 23.35 -12.40 12.98
C PHE A 446 24.86 -12.56 13.27
N ALA A 447 25.20 -12.58 14.55
CA ALA A 447 26.57 -12.75 15.03
C ALA A 447 27.17 -14.10 14.62
N LYS A 448 28.51 -14.20 14.59
CA LYS A 448 29.22 -15.47 14.32
C LYS A 448 28.73 -16.55 15.27
N GLY A 449 28.39 -17.72 14.74
CA GLY A 449 27.79 -18.84 15.49
C GLY A 449 26.25 -18.85 15.51
N LYS A 450 25.57 -17.74 15.17
CA LYS A 450 24.10 -17.65 15.03
C LYS A 450 23.63 -17.45 13.57
N ARG A 451 24.56 -17.28 12.64
CA ARG A 451 24.28 -16.95 11.22
C ARG A 451 23.49 -18.01 10.49
N PHE A 452 23.67 -19.29 10.81
CA PHE A 452 23.05 -20.38 10.08
C PHE A 452 21.87 -20.99 10.82
N GLY A 453 20.78 -21.24 10.10
CA GLY A 453 19.57 -21.90 10.59
C GLY A 453 19.19 -23.11 9.72
N VAL A 454 18.56 -24.12 10.34
CA VAL A 454 18.04 -25.33 9.68
C VAL A 454 16.52 -25.30 9.67
N PHE A 455 15.93 -25.51 8.48
CA PHE A 455 14.50 -25.33 8.24
C PHE A 455 13.92 -26.54 7.47
N PRO A 456 13.51 -27.59 8.20
CA PRO A 456 12.87 -28.76 7.59
C PRO A 456 11.39 -28.52 7.30
N ALA A 457 10.88 -29.12 6.21
CA ALA A 457 9.46 -29.14 5.90
C ALA A 457 9.09 -30.47 5.25
N PHE A 458 7.84 -30.88 5.44
CA PHE A 458 7.31 -32.17 4.97
C PHE A 458 5.89 -31.98 4.41
N SER A 459 5.55 -32.68 3.35
CA SER A 459 4.18 -32.71 2.84
C SER A 459 3.78 -34.08 2.35
N LEU A 460 2.46 -34.36 2.47
CA LEU A 460 1.81 -35.57 1.97
C LEU A 460 0.66 -35.18 1.05
N GLY A 461 0.45 -36.00 0.03
CA GLY A 461 -0.70 -35.91 -0.85
C GLY A 461 -1.26 -37.30 -1.15
N TRP A 462 -2.60 -37.38 -1.15
CA TRP A 462 -3.31 -38.59 -1.54
C TRP A 462 -4.30 -38.24 -2.64
N LEU A 463 -4.07 -38.79 -3.82
CA LEU A 463 -5.00 -38.66 -4.96
C LEU A 463 -6.04 -39.75 -4.86
N VAL A 464 -7.09 -39.51 -4.10
CA VAL A 464 -8.17 -40.42 -3.77
C VAL A 464 -8.92 -40.88 -5.03
N SER A 465 -9.09 -39.95 -6.00
CA SER A 465 -9.77 -40.27 -7.26
C SER A 465 -9.06 -41.32 -8.11
N ASN A 466 -7.79 -41.64 -7.85
CA ASN A 466 -7.07 -42.71 -8.56
C ASN A 466 -7.18 -44.07 -7.85
N GLU A 467 -7.90 -44.16 -6.74
CA GLU A 467 -8.15 -45.41 -6.04
C GLU A 467 -9.20 -46.26 -6.77
N GLU A 468 -9.10 -47.59 -6.64
CA GLU A 468 -9.99 -48.53 -7.32
C GLU A 468 -11.46 -48.27 -6.95
N PHE A 469 -11.75 -47.97 -5.68
CA PHE A 469 -13.08 -47.71 -5.17
C PHE A 469 -13.73 -46.43 -5.69
N MET A 470 -12.92 -45.50 -6.30
CA MET A 470 -13.42 -44.27 -6.88
C MET A 470 -13.71 -44.35 -8.38
N LYS A 471 -13.30 -45.42 -9.06
CA LYS A 471 -13.42 -45.53 -10.52
C LYS A 471 -14.85 -45.43 -11.04
N ASP A 472 -15.81 -45.87 -10.26
CA ASP A 472 -17.23 -45.88 -10.62
C ASP A 472 -17.94 -44.53 -10.29
N VAL A 473 -17.28 -43.64 -9.57
CA VAL A 473 -17.82 -42.32 -9.16
C VAL A 473 -17.60 -41.31 -10.27
N LYS A 474 -18.35 -41.37 -11.36
CA LYS A 474 -18.21 -40.53 -12.55
C LYS A 474 -18.35 -39.01 -12.29
N ALA A 475 -19.05 -38.62 -11.22
CA ALA A 475 -19.24 -37.22 -10.88
C ALA A 475 -17.95 -36.55 -10.39
N ILE A 476 -17.04 -37.32 -9.77
CA ILE A 476 -15.78 -36.83 -9.21
C ILE A 476 -14.67 -37.15 -10.21
N SER A 477 -14.12 -36.09 -10.82
CA SER A 477 -13.02 -36.19 -11.79
C SER A 477 -11.66 -36.17 -11.16
N ASN A 478 -11.54 -35.46 -10.02
CA ASN A 478 -10.34 -35.34 -9.23
C ASN A 478 -10.71 -35.15 -7.75
N LEU A 479 -10.07 -35.88 -6.88
CA LEU A 479 -10.13 -35.66 -5.42
C LEU A 479 -8.76 -35.92 -4.86
N LYS A 480 -8.13 -34.85 -4.38
CA LYS A 480 -6.81 -34.88 -3.75
C LYS A 480 -6.86 -34.27 -2.35
N LEU A 481 -6.36 -35.01 -1.38
CA LEU A 481 -6.13 -34.55 -0.03
C LEU A 481 -4.66 -34.16 0.14
N ARG A 482 -4.40 -33.07 0.82
CA ARG A 482 -3.04 -32.52 1.06
C ARG A 482 -2.86 -32.19 2.52
N ALA A 483 -1.65 -32.45 3.04
CA ALA A 483 -1.23 -31.96 4.34
C ALA A 483 0.24 -31.56 4.27
N SER A 484 0.59 -30.44 4.89
CA SER A 484 1.97 -29.99 5.01
C SER A 484 2.27 -29.44 6.40
N PHE A 485 3.50 -29.67 6.84
CA PHE A 485 4.06 -29.15 8.07
C PHE A 485 5.49 -28.70 7.82
N GLY A 486 5.90 -27.56 8.34
CA GLY A 486 7.27 -27.13 8.19
C GLY A 486 7.67 -25.97 9.11
N LYS A 487 8.97 -25.89 9.30
CA LYS A 487 9.65 -24.80 9.99
C LYS A 487 10.32 -23.91 8.95
N VAL A 488 10.06 -22.60 9.01
CA VAL A 488 10.68 -21.62 8.10
C VAL A 488 11.29 -20.50 8.94
N GLY A 489 12.49 -20.05 8.55
CA GLY A 489 13.19 -18.93 9.20
C GLY A 489 12.97 -17.62 8.46
N ASN A 490 13.06 -16.50 9.17
CA ASN A 490 13.03 -15.15 8.64
C ASN A 490 14.22 -14.34 9.18
N ASP A 491 14.98 -13.70 8.29
CA ASP A 491 16.11 -12.83 8.65
C ASP A 491 15.78 -11.33 8.54
N LYS A 492 14.51 -10.98 8.29
CA LYS A 492 14.05 -9.58 8.25
C LYS A 492 13.89 -9.06 9.67
N ILE A 493 14.88 -8.34 10.15
CA ILE A 493 14.95 -7.79 11.51
C ILE A 493 14.50 -6.32 11.59
N GLY A 494 13.66 -5.86 10.66
CA GLY A 494 13.23 -4.49 10.53
C GLY A 494 14.13 -3.68 9.58
N SER A 495 14.16 -2.36 9.74
CA SER A 495 14.95 -1.45 8.90
C SER A 495 16.42 -1.34 9.31
N GLN A 496 16.77 -1.68 10.57
CA GLN A 496 18.12 -1.61 11.09
C GLN A 496 18.92 -2.86 10.72
N ARG A 497 20.24 -2.71 10.60
CA ARG A 497 21.17 -3.78 10.23
C ARG A 497 22.16 -4.06 11.34
N PHE A 498 22.70 -5.30 11.35
CA PHE A 498 23.76 -5.71 12.28
C PHE A 498 23.45 -5.38 13.75
N LEU A 499 22.21 -5.59 14.16
CA LEU A 499 21.72 -5.31 15.53
C LEU A 499 22.49 -6.06 16.62
N TYR A 500 23.44 -6.91 16.27
CA TYR A 500 24.34 -7.57 17.22
C TYR A 500 25.59 -6.74 17.55
N LEU A 501 25.81 -5.61 16.85
CA LEU A 501 26.91 -4.68 17.08
C LEU A 501 26.42 -3.44 17.83
N ASP A 502 27.25 -2.94 18.75
CA ASP A 502 27.03 -1.62 19.33
C ASP A 502 27.20 -0.53 18.26
N ASN A 503 26.34 0.45 18.26
CA ASN A 503 26.45 1.62 17.39
C ASN A 503 26.56 2.89 18.23
N ASN A 504 27.72 3.51 18.16
CA ASN A 504 28.04 4.75 18.83
C ASN A 504 28.31 5.85 17.79
N THR A 505 27.83 7.04 18.06
CA THR A 505 28.07 8.20 17.19
C THR A 505 28.65 9.35 17.99
N ILE A 506 29.39 10.21 17.30
CA ILE A 506 29.87 11.47 17.86
C ILE A 506 28.85 12.54 17.46
N VAL A 507 28.29 13.22 18.44
CA VAL A 507 27.35 14.34 18.23
C VAL A 507 27.89 15.60 18.85
N ASP A 508 27.63 16.73 18.20
CA ASP A 508 27.97 18.04 18.75
C ASP A 508 27.08 18.33 19.97
N CYS A 509 27.67 18.76 21.04
CA CYS A 509 26.99 19.27 22.21
C CYS A 509 26.78 20.77 22.07
N PRO A 510 25.57 21.28 22.38
CA PRO A 510 25.43 22.73 22.55
C PRO A 510 26.33 23.23 23.69
N PRO A 511 26.65 24.51 23.75
CA PRO A 511 27.41 25.09 24.85
C PRO A 511 26.80 24.68 26.18
N THR A 512 27.56 24.01 27.02
CA THR A 512 27.11 23.59 28.35
C THR A 512 27.61 24.60 29.38
N ILE A 513 26.72 25.07 30.22
CA ILE A 513 27.08 25.95 31.34
C ILE A 513 27.44 25.06 32.52
N PHE A 514 28.67 25.17 33.00
CA PHE A 514 29.15 24.51 34.21
C PHE A 514 29.75 25.57 35.13
N TYR A 515 29.15 25.77 36.31
CA TYR A 515 29.60 26.79 37.30
C TYR A 515 29.79 28.18 36.65
N ASP A 516 28.72 28.72 36.01
CA ASP A 516 28.74 30.03 35.32
C ASP A 516 29.78 30.19 34.19
N THR A 517 30.44 29.10 33.81
CA THR A 517 31.40 29.11 32.69
C THR A 517 30.73 28.43 31.49
N VAL A 518 30.60 29.16 30.38
CA VAL A 518 30.19 28.59 29.10
C VAL A 518 31.34 27.79 28.53
N LEU A 519 31.28 26.48 28.66
CA LEU A 519 32.16 25.60 27.90
C LEU A 519 31.73 25.67 26.44
N GLY A 520 32.64 25.96 25.53
CA GLY A 520 32.34 26.04 24.10
C GLY A 520 31.72 24.77 23.54
N ASN A 521 31.30 24.81 22.28
CA ASN A 521 30.77 23.64 21.58
C ASN A 521 31.75 22.47 21.71
N GLY A 522 31.28 21.39 22.32
CA GLY A 522 32.03 20.14 22.50
C GLY A 522 31.43 19.04 21.64
N GLN A 523 32.14 17.91 21.62
CA GLN A 523 31.61 16.69 21.03
C GLN A 523 31.44 15.63 22.15
N LYS A 524 30.35 14.90 22.11
CA LYS A 524 30.13 13.75 23.01
C LYS A 524 29.97 12.48 22.20
N VAL A 525 30.38 11.37 22.75
CA VAL A 525 30.01 10.05 22.24
C VAL A 525 28.60 9.74 22.76
N GLN A 526 27.72 9.40 21.85
CA GLN A 526 26.35 8.99 22.16
C GLN A 526 26.12 7.57 21.69
N GLU A 527 25.63 6.72 22.57
CA GLU A 527 25.14 5.41 22.22
C GLU A 527 23.84 5.56 21.41
N VAL A 528 23.83 4.99 20.20
CA VAL A 528 22.66 4.98 19.30
C VAL A 528 21.94 3.66 19.42
N LEU A 529 22.69 2.56 19.62
CA LEU A 529 22.18 1.23 19.78
C LEU A 529 23.15 0.36 20.58
N ILE A 530 22.64 -0.30 21.58
CA ILE A 530 23.35 -1.38 22.29
C ILE A 530 23.09 -2.67 21.52
N GLY A 531 24.16 -3.33 21.06
CA GLY A 531 24.08 -4.56 20.26
C GLY A 531 23.67 -5.77 21.09
N ASN A 532 22.97 -6.71 20.46
CA ASN A 532 22.63 -7.99 21.08
C ASN A 532 23.24 -9.15 20.30
N PRO A 533 24.37 -9.72 20.74
CA PRO A 533 25.04 -10.84 20.05
C PRO A 533 24.22 -12.15 20.10
N ASN A 534 23.16 -12.21 20.90
CA ASN A 534 22.31 -13.39 21.03
C ASN A 534 21.14 -13.42 20.03
N LEU A 535 21.04 -12.42 19.16
CA LEU A 535 20.01 -12.39 18.14
C LEU A 535 20.06 -13.63 17.23
N THR A 536 18.89 -14.15 16.93
CA THR A 536 18.71 -15.35 16.12
C THR A 536 17.50 -15.19 15.18
N TRP A 537 17.26 -16.21 14.40
CA TRP A 537 16.18 -16.31 13.42
C TRP A 537 14.81 -16.20 14.08
N GLU A 538 13.94 -15.43 13.48
CA GLU A 538 12.49 -15.54 13.65
C GLU A 538 12.03 -16.84 12.99
N ILE A 539 11.19 -17.64 13.66
CA ILE A 539 10.81 -18.98 13.26
C ILE A 539 9.29 -19.08 13.12
N ALA A 540 8.82 -19.48 11.93
CA ALA A 540 7.43 -19.80 11.68
C ALA A 540 7.24 -21.33 11.60
N TYR A 541 6.34 -21.86 12.43
CA TYR A 541 5.82 -23.22 12.35
C TYR A 541 4.51 -23.19 11.59
N LYS A 542 4.50 -23.74 10.38
CA LYS A 542 3.35 -23.68 9.47
C LYS A 542 2.74 -25.06 9.30
N GLN A 543 1.40 -25.09 9.28
CA GLN A 543 0.58 -26.26 8.98
C GLN A 543 -0.43 -25.87 7.92
N ASN A 544 -0.66 -26.74 6.95
CA ASN A 544 -1.70 -26.55 5.94
C ASN A 544 -2.39 -27.90 5.65
N TYR A 545 -3.70 -27.86 5.56
CA TYR A 545 -4.56 -28.99 5.21
C TYR A 545 -5.43 -28.57 4.06
N GLY A 546 -5.36 -29.30 2.93
CA GLY A 546 -6.01 -28.90 1.70
C GLY A 546 -6.81 -30.01 1.05
N ILE A 547 -7.86 -29.64 0.34
CA ILE A 547 -8.70 -30.47 -0.50
C ILE A 547 -8.78 -29.85 -1.88
N ASP A 548 -8.44 -30.63 -2.91
CA ASP A 548 -8.66 -30.27 -4.31
C ASP A 548 -9.72 -31.19 -4.89
N LEU A 549 -10.88 -30.66 -5.24
CA LEU A 549 -12.03 -31.39 -5.79
C LEU A 549 -12.32 -30.90 -7.21
N GLY A 550 -12.36 -31.81 -8.16
CA GLY A 550 -12.82 -31.60 -9.53
C GLY A 550 -14.06 -32.42 -9.80
N LEU A 551 -15.12 -31.78 -10.29
CA LEU A 551 -16.40 -32.40 -10.61
C LEU A 551 -16.71 -32.19 -12.10
N PHE A 552 -17.53 -33.09 -12.67
CA PHE A 552 -18.08 -33.00 -14.02
C PHE A 552 -17.00 -32.80 -15.09
N ASN A 553 -15.99 -33.68 -15.12
CA ASN A 553 -14.79 -33.56 -15.98
C ASN A 553 -13.98 -32.30 -15.73
N ASN A 554 -13.91 -31.85 -14.48
CA ASN A 554 -13.28 -30.62 -14.02
C ASN A 554 -13.93 -29.32 -14.57
N ASP A 555 -15.18 -29.39 -15.03
CA ASP A 555 -15.95 -28.18 -15.32
C ASP A 555 -16.11 -27.34 -14.04
N LEU A 556 -16.25 -27.97 -12.88
CA LEU A 556 -16.28 -27.36 -11.56
C LEU A 556 -15.07 -27.82 -10.75
N THR A 557 -14.25 -26.89 -10.31
CA THR A 557 -13.15 -27.18 -9.38
C THR A 557 -13.34 -26.40 -8.09
N VAL A 558 -13.06 -27.05 -6.97
CA VAL A 558 -13.11 -26.47 -5.63
C VAL A 558 -11.79 -26.77 -4.95
N THR A 559 -11.12 -25.73 -4.49
CA THR A 559 -9.93 -25.84 -3.65
C THR A 559 -10.22 -25.21 -2.30
N PHE A 560 -10.02 -25.96 -1.24
CA PHE A 560 -10.16 -25.51 0.13
C PHE A 560 -8.86 -25.77 0.88
N ASP A 561 -8.35 -24.77 1.57
CA ASP A 561 -7.17 -24.84 2.44
C ASP A 561 -7.50 -24.30 3.82
N TYR A 562 -7.15 -25.02 4.87
CA TYR A 562 -7.10 -24.54 6.23
C TYR A 562 -5.64 -24.46 6.68
N PHE A 563 -5.24 -23.32 7.22
CA PHE A 563 -3.85 -23.09 7.65
C PHE A 563 -3.75 -22.61 9.09
N ARG A 564 -2.65 -22.96 9.72
CA ARG A 564 -2.20 -22.46 11.02
C ARG A 564 -0.71 -22.12 10.97
N GLU A 565 -0.35 -21.02 11.60
CA GLU A 565 1.02 -20.57 11.72
C GLU A 565 1.26 -20.09 13.15
N ASN A 566 2.27 -20.66 13.82
CA ASN A 566 2.77 -20.15 15.09
C ASN A 566 4.17 -19.59 14.83
N ARG A 567 4.32 -18.30 15.01
CA ARG A 567 5.57 -17.57 14.78
C ARG A 567 6.18 -17.16 16.11
N LYS A 568 7.42 -17.59 16.33
CA LYS A 568 8.17 -17.39 17.58
C LYS A 568 9.49 -16.67 17.29
N ASN A 569 10.10 -16.19 18.37
CA ASN A 569 11.37 -15.46 18.31
C ASN A 569 11.29 -14.21 17.41
N ILE A 570 10.11 -13.59 17.33
CA ILE A 570 9.96 -12.34 16.58
C ILE A 570 10.80 -11.27 17.29
N LEU A 571 11.59 -10.55 16.51
CA LEU A 571 12.42 -9.47 17.03
C LEU A 571 11.55 -8.28 17.44
N ILE A 572 11.62 -7.90 18.70
CA ILE A 572 10.85 -6.79 19.27
C ILE A 572 11.73 -5.86 20.09
N THR A 573 11.30 -4.62 20.23
CA THR A 573 11.89 -3.66 21.17
C THR A 573 11.48 -4.04 22.59
N ARG A 574 12.38 -3.87 23.55
CA ARG A 574 12.11 -4.14 24.96
C ARG A 574 11.45 -2.91 25.60
N ASN A 575 10.20 -3.08 26.02
CA ASN A 575 9.40 -1.98 26.60
C ASN A 575 9.26 -2.07 28.12
N THR A 576 9.60 -3.21 28.73
CA THR A 576 9.46 -3.45 30.16
C THR A 576 10.74 -3.17 30.96
N VAL A 577 11.76 -2.61 30.30
CA VAL A 577 13.02 -2.26 30.97
C VAL A 577 12.83 -0.98 31.80
N PRO A 578 13.11 -0.98 33.10
CA PRO A 578 12.91 0.20 33.94
C PRO A 578 13.78 1.38 33.51
N SER A 579 13.20 2.58 33.55
CA SER A 579 13.88 3.83 33.17
C SER A 579 15.07 4.20 34.09
N ILE A 580 15.14 3.59 35.27
CA ILE A 580 16.26 3.76 36.23
C ILE A 580 17.63 3.35 35.64
N LEU A 581 17.63 2.54 34.55
CA LEU A 581 18.87 2.20 33.83
C LEU A 581 19.49 3.40 33.12
N GLY A 582 18.78 4.55 33.07
CA GLY A 582 19.30 5.79 32.47
C GLY A 582 19.41 5.81 30.95
N ASN A 583 19.07 4.74 30.26
CA ASN A 583 19.11 4.64 28.81
C ASN A 583 17.73 4.91 28.21
N PHE A 584 17.71 5.63 27.07
CA PHE A 584 16.48 5.78 26.30
C PHE A 584 16.06 4.43 25.71
N GLN A 585 14.77 4.17 25.69
CA GLN A 585 14.19 2.93 25.16
C GLN A 585 14.64 2.64 23.71
N SER A 586 14.89 3.70 22.91
CA SER A 586 15.38 3.60 21.53
C SER A 586 16.80 3.01 21.41
N VAL A 587 17.62 3.11 22.46
CA VAL A 587 19.00 2.62 22.51
C VAL A 587 19.07 1.16 22.98
N LEU A 588 18.01 0.67 23.63
CA LEU A 588 18.01 -0.67 24.21
C LEU A 588 18.09 -1.75 23.13
N PRO A 589 18.81 -2.86 23.43
CA PRO A 589 18.97 -3.95 22.48
C PRO A 589 17.62 -4.62 22.21
N LYS A 590 17.31 -4.84 20.95
CA LYS A 590 16.17 -5.66 20.55
C LYS A 590 16.38 -7.13 20.96
N ALA A 591 15.31 -7.87 21.14
CA ALA A 591 15.35 -9.27 21.55
C ALA A 591 14.35 -10.14 20.79
N ASN A 592 14.68 -11.42 20.61
CA ASN A 592 13.81 -12.41 19.97
C ASN A 592 12.80 -12.98 20.97
N LEU A 593 11.81 -12.19 21.37
CA LEU A 593 10.83 -12.55 22.40
C LEU A 593 9.41 -12.67 21.85
N GLY A 594 9.08 -11.94 20.78
CA GLY A 594 7.71 -11.85 20.27
C GLY A 594 7.18 -13.18 19.76
N GLU A 595 5.87 -13.41 19.98
CA GLU A 595 5.14 -14.57 19.49
C GLU A 595 3.78 -14.15 18.95
N VAL A 596 3.45 -14.66 17.74
CA VAL A 596 2.18 -14.40 17.03
C VAL A 596 1.61 -15.72 16.55
N PHE A 597 0.34 -15.91 16.78
CA PHE A 597 -0.47 -16.98 16.21
C PHE A 597 -1.31 -16.45 15.06
N ASN A 598 -1.38 -17.17 13.94
CA ASN A 598 -2.19 -16.82 12.78
C ASN A 598 -2.88 -18.06 12.22
N HIS A 599 -4.17 -17.97 11.90
CA HIS A 599 -4.94 -19.07 11.32
C HIS A 599 -6.01 -18.56 10.36
N GLY A 600 -6.50 -19.44 9.50
CA GLY A 600 -7.53 -19.07 8.57
C GLY A 600 -7.84 -20.15 7.56
N PHE A 601 -8.69 -19.82 6.60
CA PHE A 601 -9.04 -20.69 5.49
C PHE A 601 -9.07 -19.93 4.17
N GLU A 602 -8.90 -20.67 3.10
CA GLU A 602 -8.97 -20.19 1.72
C GLU A 602 -9.89 -21.12 0.93
N LEU A 603 -10.86 -20.54 0.24
CA LEU A 603 -11.81 -21.24 -0.62
C LEU A 603 -11.75 -20.63 -2.02
N ASP A 604 -11.53 -21.46 -3.02
CA ASP A 604 -11.55 -21.11 -4.44
C ASP A 604 -12.50 -22.05 -5.17
N ILE A 605 -13.57 -21.52 -5.75
CA ILE A 605 -14.56 -22.24 -6.53
C ILE A 605 -14.52 -21.72 -7.95
N PHE A 606 -14.18 -22.57 -8.90
CA PHE A 606 -14.10 -22.20 -10.30
C PHE A 606 -14.95 -23.13 -11.16
N TYR A 607 -15.94 -22.55 -11.80
CA TYR A 607 -16.77 -23.21 -12.80
C TYR A 607 -16.46 -22.65 -14.18
N ASN A 608 -16.07 -23.52 -15.12
CA ASN A 608 -15.74 -23.16 -16.48
C ASN A 608 -16.38 -24.14 -17.45
N LYS A 609 -17.27 -23.63 -18.28
CA LYS A 609 -17.99 -24.44 -19.26
C LYS A 609 -17.81 -23.95 -20.67
N ARG A 610 -17.33 -24.81 -21.53
CA ARG A 610 -17.35 -24.61 -22.97
C ARG A 610 -18.56 -25.33 -23.52
N VAL A 611 -19.59 -24.57 -23.89
CA VAL A 611 -20.87 -25.13 -24.42
C VAL A 611 -20.66 -25.67 -25.84
N ASN A 612 -19.95 -24.90 -26.65
CA ASN A 612 -19.55 -25.25 -28.02
C ASN A 612 -18.31 -24.45 -28.45
N LYS A 613 -17.92 -24.52 -29.72
CA LYS A 613 -16.76 -23.79 -30.25
C LYS A 613 -16.89 -22.26 -30.19
N ASP A 614 -18.12 -21.75 -30.15
CA ASP A 614 -18.43 -20.31 -30.21
C ASP A 614 -18.83 -19.72 -28.85
N TRP A 615 -19.19 -20.56 -27.87
CA TRP A 615 -19.74 -20.12 -26.59
C TRP A 615 -19.03 -20.78 -25.41
N SER A 616 -18.48 -19.97 -24.53
CA SER A 616 -17.95 -20.40 -23.23
C SER A 616 -18.25 -19.37 -22.15
N TYR A 617 -18.37 -19.85 -20.92
CA TYR A 617 -18.51 -18.98 -19.75
C TYR A 617 -17.75 -19.55 -18.56
N SER A 618 -17.34 -18.66 -17.67
CA SER A 618 -16.64 -19.02 -16.44
C SER A 618 -17.09 -18.15 -15.27
N ILE A 619 -17.12 -18.76 -14.09
CA ILE A 619 -17.43 -18.08 -12.82
C ILE A 619 -16.39 -18.56 -11.82
N ARG A 620 -15.68 -17.63 -11.18
CA ARG A 620 -14.73 -17.95 -10.12
C ARG A 620 -15.03 -17.12 -8.89
N GLY A 621 -15.33 -17.79 -7.78
CA GLY A 621 -15.49 -17.19 -6.47
C GLY A 621 -14.32 -17.54 -5.58
N MET A 622 -13.74 -16.56 -4.92
CA MET A 622 -12.68 -16.73 -3.92
C MET A 622 -13.10 -16.09 -2.61
N LEU A 623 -12.87 -16.79 -1.51
CA LEU A 623 -13.08 -16.31 -0.15
C LEU A 623 -11.89 -16.70 0.71
N ASN A 624 -11.22 -15.72 1.28
CA ASN A 624 -10.09 -15.93 2.17
C ASN A 624 -10.39 -15.29 3.53
N PHE A 625 -10.12 -16.01 4.59
CA PHE A 625 -10.20 -15.54 5.96
C PHE A 625 -8.84 -15.76 6.64
N ALA A 626 -8.35 -14.76 7.35
CA ALA A 626 -7.13 -14.85 8.16
C ALA A 626 -7.27 -13.97 9.40
N ARG A 627 -7.01 -14.55 10.58
CA ARG A 627 -6.97 -13.84 11.87
C ARG A 627 -5.68 -14.15 12.59
N ASN A 628 -5.06 -13.12 13.09
CA ASN A 628 -3.86 -13.23 13.92
C ASN A 628 -4.13 -12.78 15.35
N GLU A 629 -3.29 -13.25 16.27
CA GLU A 629 -3.29 -12.88 17.67
C GLU A 629 -1.85 -12.73 18.14
N ILE A 630 -1.55 -11.66 18.83
CA ILE A 630 -0.26 -11.44 19.49
C ILE A 630 -0.28 -12.24 20.79
N ILE A 631 0.46 -13.34 20.82
CA ILE A 631 0.57 -14.20 22.00
C ILE A 631 1.53 -13.60 23.03
N PHE A 632 2.63 -13.01 22.55
CA PHE A 632 3.57 -12.32 23.40
C PHE A 632 4.17 -11.11 22.69
N LYS A 633 4.17 -9.98 23.38
CA LYS A 633 4.85 -8.75 23.06
C LYS A 633 5.39 -8.20 24.38
N ASP A 634 6.64 -7.73 24.41
CA ASP A 634 7.22 -7.11 25.61
C ASP A 634 6.50 -5.78 25.89
N GLU A 635 5.30 -5.89 26.45
CA GLU A 635 4.35 -4.82 26.72
C GLU A 635 4.15 -4.71 28.23
N LEU A 636 4.15 -3.48 28.73
CA LEU A 636 3.89 -3.20 30.14
C LEU A 636 2.45 -3.64 30.49
N ASN A 637 2.31 -4.40 31.54
CA ASN A 637 1.01 -4.59 32.19
C ASN A 637 0.62 -3.27 32.84
N LEU A 638 -0.46 -2.66 32.37
CA LEU A 638 -0.91 -1.35 32.86
C LEU A 638 -1.51 -1.40 34.27
N GLY A 639 -1.94 -2.56 34.74
CA GLY A 639 -2.53 -2.78 36.06
C GLY A 639 -3.97 -3.27 35.98
N ASP A 640 -4.47 -3.74 37.12
CA ASP A 640 -5.82 -4.31 37.25
C ASP A 640 -6.91 -3.22 37.29
N ASP A 641 -6.51 -1.97 37.43
CA ASP A 641 -7.36 -0.80 37.35
C ASP A 641 -7.64 -0.32 35.89
N TYR A 642 -6.96 -0.93 34.91
CA TYR A 642 -7.26 -0.70 33.48
C TYR A 642 -8.28 -1.72 33.00
N TYR A 643 -9.30 -1.28 32.24
CA TYR A 643 -10.24 -2.19 31.59
C TYR A 643 -9.52 -3.18 30.65
N CYS A 644 -8.52 -2.71 29.92
CA CYS A 644 -7.62 -3.53 29.13
C CYS A 644 -6.18 -3.40 29.65
N PRO A 645 -5.72 -4.32 30.52
CA PRO A 645 -4.34 -4.30 31.03
C PRO A 645 -3.25 -4.42 29.97
N TYR A 646 -3.59 -4.99 28.82
CA TYR A 646 -2.75 -5.09 27.64
C TYR A 646 -3.50 -4.55 26.43
N ARG A 647 -2.79 -3.82 25.53
CA ARG A 647 -3.36 -3.27 24.28
C ARG A 647 -2.73 -3.86 23.03
N GLY A 648 -1.96 -4.90 23.15
CA GLY A 648 -1.32 -5.66 22.08
C GLY A 648 -1.46 -7.15 22.29
N GLN A 649 -0.96 -7.64 23.43
CA GLN A 649 -1.02 -9.06 23.78
C GLN A 649 -2.48 -9.51 24.00
N GLY A 650 -2.85 -10.65 23.40
CA GLY A 650 -4.22 -11.16 23.39
C GLY A 650 -5.12 -10.59 22.29
N TYR A 651 -4.61 -9.64 21.50
CA TYR A 651 -5.37 -8.99 20.42
C TYR A 651 -4.71 -9.19 19.05
N SER A 652 -5.46 -8.94 18.00
CA SER A 652 -4.93 -8.92 16.64
C SER A 652 -4.02 -7.72 16.42
N MET A 653 -3.01 -7.89 15.57
CA MET A 653 -2.20 -6.75 15.12
C MET A 653 -3.07 -5.70 14.43
N GLY A 654 -2.95 -4.45 14.86
CA GLY A 654 -3.75 -3.35 14.33
C GLY A 654 -5.14 -3.22 14.95
N GLN A 655 -5.39 -3.88 16.10
CA GLN A 655 -6.57 -3.62 16.91
C GLN A 655 -6.58 -2.16 17.39
N ASN A 656 -7.72 -1.48 17.19
CA ASN A 656 -7.92 -0.13 17.70
C ASN A 656 -8.43 -0.19 19.15
N PHE A 657 -8.00 0.79 19.96
CA PHE A 657 -8.47 0.99 21.34
C PHE A 657 -8.87 2.45 21.54
N GLY A 658 -9.84 2.68 22.41
CA GLY A 658 -10.30 4.02 22.73
C GLY A 658 -11.56 3.99 23.57
N TYR A 659 -12.15 5.15 23.77
CA TYR A 659 -13.40 5.30 24.49
C TYR A 659 -14.58 4.73 23.70
N LEU A 660 -15.51 4.08 24.40
CA LEU A 660 -16.83 3.73 23.89
C LEU A 660 -17.82 4.83 24.24
N ILE A 661 -18.55 5.32 23.27
CA ILE A 661 -19.60 6.32 23.48
C ILE A 661 -20.81 5.61 24.08
N ASP A 662 -21.43 6.24 25.10
CA ASP A 662 -22.64 5.73 25.71
C ASP A 662 -23.89 6.16 24.91
N TRP A 663 -24.13 5.43 23.82
CA TRP A 663 -25.32 5.66 22.98
C TRP A 663 -26.65 5.40 23.71
N ASP A 664 -26.62 4.74 24.87
CA ASP A 664 -27.81 4.49 25.71
C ASP A 664 -28.08 5.63 26.71
N SER A 665 -27.18 6.66 26.76
CA SER A 665 -27.39 7.85 27.59
C SER A 665 -28.64 8.63 27.16
N PRO A 666 -29.24 9.48 28.04
CA PRO A 666 -30.43 10.28 27.72
C PRO A 666 -30.28 11.12 26.45
N GLY A 667 -29.08 11.65 26.21
CA GLY A 667 -28.74 12.45 25.04
C GLY A 667 -28.30 11.66 23.81
N HIS A 668 -28.50 10.33 23.78
CA HIS A 668 -28.01 9.47 22.71
C HIS A 668 -26.53 9.69 22.37
N GLY A 669 -25.70 9.65 23.43
CA GLY A 669 -24.25 9.80 23.27
C GLY A 669 -23.73 11.22 23.42
N TYR A 670 -24.61 12.21 23.64
CA TYR A 670 -24.25 13.62 23.82
C TYR A 670 -24.70 14.14 25.18
N PHE A 671 -23.90 14.98 25.85
CA PHE A 671 -24.32 15.71 27.03
C PHE A 671 -25.35 16.78 26.66
N LEU A 672 -26.46 16.85 27.42
CA LEU A 672 -27.54 17.76 27.17
C LEU A 672 -27.53 19.04 28.07
N SER A 673 -26.89 18.96 29.25
CA SER A 673 -26.83 20.07 30.17
C SER A 673 -25.60 20.04 31.06
N GLU A 674 -25.27 21.15 31.67
CA GLU A 674 -24.18 21.28 32.66
C GLU A 674 -24.45 20.47 33.94
N GLU A 675 -25.72 20.29 34.30
CA GLU A 675 -26.12 19.46 35.45
C GLU A 675 -25.83 17.99 35.18
N GLU A 676 -26.08 17.55 33.95
CA GLU A 676 -25.74 16.17 33.54
C GLU A 676 -24.24 15.95 33.59
N ILE A 677 -23.43 16.88 33.08
CA ILE A 677 -21.95 16.83 33.13
C ILE A 677 -21.48 16.79 34.57
N ALA A 678 -22.04 17.62 35.45
CA ALA A 678 -21.65 17.65 36.86
C ALA A 678 -22.03 16.39 37.66
N ALA A 679 -23.02 15.65 37.21
CA ALA A 679 -23.48 14.39 37.80
C ALA A 679 -22.77 13.13 37.20
N TYR A 680 -22.00 13.31 36.10
CA TYR A 680 -21.32 12.23 35.41
C TYR A 680 -19.89 12.01 35.95
N PRO A 681 -19.26 10.84 35.72
CA PRO A 681 -17.83 10.60 36.03
C PRO A 681 -16.91 11.70 35.52
N GLU A 682 -15.90 12.05 36.29
CA GLU A 682 -15.02 13.18 35.98
C GLU A 682 -14.09 12.83 34.82
N TYR A 683 -14.00 13.69 33.80
CA TYR A 683 -13.03 13.54 32.71
C TYR A 683 -11.65 14.05 33.14
N SER A 684 -10.64 13.18 33.14
CA SER A 684 -9.26 13.51 33.56
C SER A 684 -8.54 14.48 32.63
N GLY A 685 -8.99 14.56 31.38
CA GLY A 685 -8.41 15.41 30.34
C GLY A 685 -9.20 16.70 30.09
N ILE A 686 -9.56 16.94 28.82
CA ILE A 686 -10.43 18.06 28.43
C ILE A 686 -11.83 17.80 29.00
N LYS A 687 -12.32 18.77 29.81
CA LYS A 687 -13.67 18.66 30.38
C LYS A 687 -14.71 18.70 29.27
N PRO A 688 -15.73 17.85 29.33
CA PRO A 688 -16.81 17.85 28.35
C PRO A 688 -17.66 19.12 28.45
N ARG A 689 -18.32 19.47 27.37
CA ARG A 689 -19.29 20.54 27.26
C ARG A 689 -20.61 19.96 26.79
N VAL A 690 -21.67 20.75 26.88
CA VAL A 690 -22.96 20.39 26.30
C VAL A 690 -22.79 20.12 24.80
N GLY A 691 -23.26 18.95 24.32
CA GLY A 691 -23.07 18.46 22.96
C GLY A 691 -21.78 17.69 22.69
N ASP A 692 -20.90 17.54 23.70
CA ASP A 692 -19.77 16.62 23.59
C ASP A 692 -20.20 15.17 23.87
N PHE A 693 -19.36 14.18 23.47
CA PHE A 693 -19.66 12.78 23.66
C PHE A 693 -19.61 12.35 25.14
N VAL A 694 -20.60 11.52 25.51
CA VAL A 694 -20.66 10.81 26.79
C VAL A 694 -19.88 9.50 26.62
N TYR A 695 -18.79 9.30 27.36
CA TYR A 695 -17.99 8.07 27.33
C TYR A 695 -18.35 7.13 28.48
N LYS A 696 -18.35 5.83 28.19
CA LYS A 696 -18.61 4.80 29.22
C LYS A 696 -17.41 4.70 30.17
N ASP A 697 -17.69 4.73 31.48
CA ASP A 697 -16.75 4.33 32.52
C ASP A 697 -16.64 2.80 32.50
N MET A 698 -15.58 2.26 31.92
CA MET A 698 -15.42 0.83 31.65
C MET A 698 -14.84 0.07 32.86
N ASN A 699 -14.03 0.74 33.67
CA ASN A 699 -13.43 0.14 34.88
C ASN A 699 -14.25 0.41 36.16
N GLY A 700 -15.20 1.38 36.13
CA GLY A 700 -16.12 1.69 37.22
C GLY A 700 -15.50 2.52 38.37
N ASP A 701 -14.44 3.30 38.08
CA ASP A 701 -13.75 4.11 39.07
C ASP A 701 -14.28 5.55 39.20
N ASN A 702 -15.33 5.91 38.43
CA ASN A 702 -15.94 7.25 38.31
C ASN A 702 -15.00 8.30 37.69
N VAL A 703 -14.00 7.91 36.94
CA VAL A 703 -13.13 8.82 36.18
C VAL A 703 -13.02 8.33 34.76
N ILE A 704 -13.28 9.19 33.80
CA ILE A 704 -13.08 8.89 32.37
C ILE A 704 -11.66 9.26 31.99
N ASP A 705 -10.83 8.22 31.82
CA ASP A 705 -9.43 8.38 31.42
C ASP A 705 -8.97 7.22 30.52
N GLU A 706 -7.69 7.12 30.23
CA GLU A 706 -7.15 6.05 29.36
C GLU A 706 -7.33 4.62 29.92
N LYS A 707 -7.73 4.49 31.19
CA LYS A 707 -8.00 3.18 31.80
C LYS A 707 -9.31 2.58 31.27
N ASP A 708 -10.22 3.42 30.75
CA ASP A 708 -11.48 3.01 30.13
C ASP A 708 -11.35 2.59 28.67
N TYR A 709 -10.16 2.64 28.10
CA TYR A 709 -9.99 2.24 26.71
C TYR A 709 -10.36 0.77 26.50
N ALA A 710 -11.33 0.57 25.63
CA ALA A 710 -11.81 -0.75 25.20
C ALA A 710 -11.37 -1.04 23.76
N PRO A 711 -11.33 -2.32 23.32
CA PRO A 711 -11.11 -2.65 21.94
C PRO A 711 -12.29 -2.19 21.07
N ILE A 712 -12.02 -1.46 20.00
CA ILE A 712 -13.04 -0.91 19.10
C ILE A 712 -13.01 -1.66 17.78
N GLY A 713 -14.16 -2.28 17.42
CA GLY A 713 -14.34 -2.98 16.16
C GLY A 713 -13.32 -4.10 15.92
N ASN A 714 -13.05 -4.37 14.66
CA ASN A 714 -12.04 -5.33 14.22
C ASN A 714 -10.71 -4.63 13.89
N PRO A 715 -9.61 -5.39 13.71
CA PRO A 715 -8.33 -4.79 13.38
C PRO A 715 -8.36 -4.04 12.04
N SER A 716 -7.39 -3.17 11.84
CA SER A 716 -7.23 -2.41 10.59
C SER A 716 -6.87 -3.29 9.38
N LEU A 717 -6.25 -4.45 9.62
CA LEU A 717 -5.98 -5.43 8.58
C LEU A 717 -7.25 -6.24 8.27
N PRO A 718 -7.67 -6.34 7.00
CA PRO A 718 -8.87 -7.10 6.65
C PRO A 718 -8.74 -8.58 7.03
N GLU A 719 -9.72 -9.11 7.75
CA GLU A 719 -9.79 -10.54 8.02
C GLU A 719 -10.36 -11.31 6.83
N PHE A 720 -11.36 -10.74 6.14
CA PHE A 720 -11.93 -11.31 4.92
C PHE A 720 -11.46 -10.59 3.69
N ASN A 721 -11.09 -11.39 2.67
CA ASN A 721 -10.90 -10.93 1.30
C ASN A 721 -11.73 -11.83 0.39
N TYR A 722 -12.56 -11.25 -0.46
CA TYR A 722 -13.40 -12.00 -1.36
C TYR A 722 -13.39 -11.40 -2.77
N SER A 723 -13.57 -12.28 -3.74
CA SER A 723 -13.69 -11.85 -5.15
C SER A 723 -14.61 -12.76 -5.94
N LEU A 724 -15.25 -12.17 -6.95
CA LEU A 724 -16.04 -12.87 -7.94
C LEU A 724 -15.60 -12.44 -9.33
N THR A 725 -15.09 -13.40 -10.11
CA THR A 725 -14.73 -13.17 -11.50
C THR A 725 -15.75 -13.82 -12.42
N LEU A 726 -16.30 -13.05 -13.34
CA LEU A 726 -17.23 -13.52 -14.37
C LEU A 726 -16.54 -13.42 -15.72
N GLY A 727 -16.64 -14.46 -16.52
CA GLY A 727 -16.11 -14.50 -17.87
C GLY A 727 -17.15 -15.07 -18.85
N PHE A 728 -17.23 -14.49 -20.05
CA PHE A 728 -18.15 -14.93 -21.09
C PHE A 728 -17.52 -14.69 -22.46
N SER A 729 -17.68 -15.62 -23.37
CA SER A 729 -17.32 -15.39 -24.78
C SER A 729 -18.35 -16.00 -25.74
N TYR A 730 -18.71 -15.23 -26.79
CA TYR A 730 -19.66 -15.61 -27.79
C TYR A 730 -19.35 -14.99 -29.16
N LYS A 731 -19.06 -15.84 -30.18
CA LYS A 731 -18.85 -15.43 -31.58
C LYS A 731 -17.94 -14.21 -31.78
N GLY A 732 -16.82 -14.18 -31.06
CA GLY A 732 -15.84 -13.09 -31.14
C GLY A 732 -16.04 -11.98 -30.11
N PHE A 733 -17.21 -11.88 -29.44
CA PHE A 733 -17.37 -11.06 -28.25
C PHE A 733 -16.76 -11.77 -27.04
N ASP A 734 -16.11 -11.01 -26.21
CA ASP A 734 -15.64 -11.45 -24.90
C ASP A 734 -15.98 -10.39 -23.84
N PHE A 735 -16.28 -10.89 -22.64
CA PHE A 735 -16.63 -10.11 -21.47
C PHE A 735 -15.90 -10.68 -20.26
N SER A 736 -15.37 -9.84 -19.43
CA SER A 736 -14.88 -10.22 -18.10
C SER A 736 -15.18 -9.14 -17.07
N ALA A 737 -15.58 -9.56 -15.88
CA ALA A 737 -15.79 -8.66 -14.74
C ALA A 737 -15.14 -9.25 -13.49
N LEU A 738 -14.49 -8.43 -12.72
CA LEU A 738 -13.92 -8.76 -11.41
C LEU A 738 -14.55 -7.85 -10.35
N LEU A 739 -15.31 -8.46 -9.46
CA LEU A 739 -15.69 -7.83 -8.19
C LEU A 739 -14.70 -8.25 -7.11
N TYR A 740 -14.27 -7.29 -6.31
CA TYR A 740 -13.33 -7.50 -5.21
C TYR A 740 -13.81 -6.74 -3.98
N GLY A 741 -13.66 -7.35 -2.81
CA GLY A 741 -14.02 -6.70 -1.57
C GLY A 741 -13.24 -7.21 -0.37
N ILE A 742 -13.34 -6.47 0.71
CA ILE A 742 -12.81 -6.81 2.02
C ILE A 742 -13.90 -6.73 3.08
N GLY A 743 -13.71 -7.46 4.18
CA GLY A 743 -14.61 -7.43 5.32
C GLY A 743 -13.85 -7.51 6.64
N ASN A 744 -14.53 -7.20 7.73
CA ASN A 744 -13.97 -7.15 9.08
C ASN A 744 -12.67 -6.32 9.12
N SER A 745 -12.77 -5.06 8.73
CA SER A 745 -11.66 -4.13 8.77
C SER A 745 -12.14 -2.75 9.21
N TYR A 746 -11.47 -2.20 10.21
CA TYR A 746 -11.80 -0.89 10.78
C TYR A 746 -10.58 0.01 10.74
N ASN A 747 -10.78 1.26 10.41
CA ASN A 747 -9.73 2.27 10.45
C ASN A 747 -10.17 3.49 11.25
N ASN A 748 -9.18 4.21 11.77
CA ASN A 748 -9.38 5.51 12.38
C ASN A 748 -9.44 6.58 11.28
N TYR A 749 -10.59 7.23 11.15
CA TYR A 749 -10.86 8.30 10.19
C TYR A 749 -10.85 9.70 10.81
N LYS A 750 -10.37 9.86 12.05
CA LYS A 750 -10.28 11.18 12.70
C LYS A 750 -9.63 12.24 11.81
N GLY A 751 -8.55 11.89 11.11
CA GLY A 751 -7.85 12.80 10.19
C GLY A 751 -8.65 13.20 8.94
N ALA A 752 -9.70 12.44 8.56
CA ALA A 752 -10.57 12.73 7.43
C ALA A 752 -11.93 13.29 7.83
N MET A 753 -12.38 12.98 9.05
CA MET A 753 -13.69 13.36 9.58
C MET A 753 -13.62 14.49 10.62
N GLY A 754 -12.50 14.56 11.34
CA GLY A 754 -12.31 15.52 12.41
C GLY A 754 -12.07 16.93 11.89
N ILE A 755 -12.32 17.88 12.75
CA ILE A 755 -11.89 19.25 12.57
C ILE A 755 -10.38 19.29 12.85
N ASP A 756 -9.61 19.97 12.00
CA ASP A 756 -8.28 20.40 12.40
C ASP A 756 -8.45 21.53 13.43
N GLU A 757 -8.31 21.20 14.70
CA GLU A 757 -8.48 22.11 15.83
C GLU A 757 -7.66 23.40 15.68
N THR A 758 -6.49 23.29 15.03
CA THR A 758 -5.58 24.43 14.83
C THR A 758 -5.99 25.33 13.67
N LYS A 759 -6.80 24.82 12.73
CA LYS A 759 -7.19 25.53 11.49
C LYS A 759 -8.69 25.72 11.37
N SER A 760 -9.47 25.08 12.25
CA SER A 760 -10.94 25.14 12.27
C SER A 760 -11.57 24.90 10.90
N VAL A 761 -11.16 23.80 10.25
CA VAL A 761 -11.65 23.47 8.91
C VAL A 761 -12.83 22.53 9.02
N PHE A 762 -13.94 22.92 8.43
CA PHE A 762 -15.19 22.17 8.44
C PHE A 762 -15.45 21.53 7.08
N GLN A 763 -16.17 20.43 7.09
CA GLN A 763 -16.60 19.67 5.92
C GLN A 763 -18.12 19.49 5.92
N ASN A 764 -18.70 19.03 4.82
CA ASN A 764 -20.16 18.92 4.67
C ASN A 764 -20.82 18.06 5.78
N HIS A 765 -20.18 17.05 6.30
CA HIS A 765 -20.74 16.27 7.41
C HIS A 765 -20.83 17.03 8.74
N HIS A 766 -20.12 18.15 8.89
CA HIS A 766 -20.23 19.04 10.05
C HIS A 766 -21.47 19.95 10.00
N LEU A 767 -22.14 20.06 8.85
CA LEU A 767 -23.38 20.84 8.71
C LEU A 767 -24.50 20.35 9.65
N ASN A 768 -24.45 19.06 10.00
CA ASN A 768 -25.37 18.45 10.95
C ASN A 768 -24.72 18.22 12.33
N ALA A 769 -23.76 19.05 12.71
CA ALA A 769 -23.17 18.99 14.04
C ALA A 769 -24.22 19.27 15.13
N TRP A 770 -23.96 18.78 16.32
CA TRP A 770 -24.85 18.95 17.45
C TRP A 770 -25.07 20.44 17.78
N THR A 771 -26.32 20.83 17.92
CA THR A 771 -26.77 22.08 18.55
C THR A 771 -27.99 21.76 19.39
N GLN A 772 -28.25 22.56 20.46
CA GLN A 772 -29.40 22.37 21.31
C GLN A 772 -30.70 22.40 20.50
N GLU A 773 -30.83 23.38 19.58
CA GLU A 773 -32.01 23.52 18.72
C GLU A 773 -32.23 22.31 17.83
N ARG A 774 -31.15 21.77 17.22
CA ARG A 774 -31.21 20.59 16.34
C ARG A 774 -31.64 19.35 17.13
N TYR A 775 -31.12 19.19 18.33
CA TYR A 775 -31.47 18.08 19.22
C TYR A 775 -32.97 18.15 19.62
N GLU A 776 -33.44 19.31 20.09
CA GLU A 776 -34.83 19.52 20.49
C GLU A 776 -35.84 19.34 19.34
N GLN A 777 -35.43 19.65 18.10
CA GLN A 777 -36.22 19.45 16.90
C GLN A 777 -36.16 17.99 16.37
N GLY A 778 -35.43 17.10 17.02
CA GLY A 778 -35.26 15.73 16.58
C GLY A 778 -34.63 15.60 15.19
N LYS A 779 -33.83 16.57 14.76
CA LYS A 779 -33.09 16.54 13.49
C LYS A 779 -31.87 15.62 13.61
N GLU A 780 -31.45 15.07 12.48
CA GLU A 780 -30.26 14.25 12.40
C GLU A 780 -29.02 15.00 12.91
N ILE A 781 -28.24 14.37 13.79
CA ILE A 781 -26.99 14.86 14.31
C ILE A 781 -25.89 13.90 13.82
N SER A 782 -24.96 14.42 13.04
CA SER A 782 -23.87 13.64 12.43
C SER A 782 -22.50 13.89 13.06
N TYR A 783 -22.37 14.87 13.99
CA TYR A 783 -21.10 15.26 14.61
C TYR A 783 -21.34 15.87 15.99
N PRO A 784 -20.44 15.78 16.96
CA PRO A 784 -20.58 16.48 18.24
C PRO A 784 -20.52 18.01 18.08
N ALA A 785 -20.70 18.73 19.18
CA ALA A 785 -20.64 20.18 19.18
C ALA A 785 -19.31 20.68 18.61
N LEU A 786 -19.37 21.63 17.68
CA LEU A 786 -18.20 22.20 17.01
C LEU A 786 -17.35 23.02 17.99
N THR A 787 -16.04 23.07 17.75
CA THR A 787 -15.06 23.82 18.56
C THR A 787 -13.94 24.40 17.68
N THR A 788 -13.30 25.46 18.15
CA THR A 788 -12.05 26.01 17.59
C THR A 788 -10.83 25.75 18.49
N SER A 789 -11.06 25.28 19.73
CA SER A 789 -10.03 25.16 20.77
C SER A 789 -9.79 23.73 21.27
N GLY A 790 -10.54 22.76 20.76
CA GLY A 790 -10.47 21.36 21.19
C GLY A 790 -11.66 20.93 22.04
N SER A 791 -11.96 19.64 22.04
CA SER A 791 -13.09 19.02 22.72
C SER A 791 -12.72 17.64 23.24
N SER A 792 -13.37 17.22 24.35
CA SER A 792 -13.30 15.84 24.84
C SER A 792 -13.75 14.82 23.78
N SER A 793 -14.68 15.22 22.90
CA SER A 793 -15.17 14.39 21.79
C SER A 793 -14.11 14.04 20.74
N LEU A 794 -13.01 14.78 20.66
CA LEU A 794 -11.92 14.56 19.71
C LEU A 794 -10.87 13.53 20.16
N GLY A 795 -11.14 12.83 21.28
CA GLY A 795 -10.34 11.71 21.76
C GLY A 795 -10.31 10.50 20.81
N HIS A 796 -9.56 9.48 21.16
CA HIS A 796 -9.66 8.17 20.50
C HIS A 796 -10.95 7.48 20.94
N ASN A 797 -11.93 7.39 20.05
CA ASN A 797 -13.24 6.82 20.35
C ASN A 797 -13.81 6.04 19.16
N ASP A 798 -14.91 5.34 19.40
CA ASP A 798 -15.60 4.50 18.42
C ASP A 798 -16.35 5.31 17.33
N TYR A 799 -16.57 6.61 17.53
CA TYR A 799 -17.12 7.47 16.50
C TYR A 799 -16.17 7.62 15.30
N PHE A 800 -14.87 7.78 15.51
CA PHE A 800 -13.88 7.95 14.45
C PHE A 800 -13.35 6.64 13.87
N ILE A 801 -13.58 5.53 14.56
CA ILE A 801 -13.14 4.20 14.12
C ILE A 801 -14.28 3.52 13.38
N ARG A 802 -14.20 3.50 12.05
CA ARG A 802 -15.28 3.05 11.18
C ARG A 802 -14.94 1.77 10.43
N ASN A 803 -15.99 1.00 10.15
CA ASN A 803 -15.91 -0.18 9.28
C ASN A 803 -15.68 0.27 7.84
N ARG A 804 -14.57 -0.18 7.24
CA ARG A 804 -14.21 0.12 5.85
C ARG A 804 -14.46 -1.04 4.89
N ALA A 805 -15.32 -1.98 5.26
CA ALA A 805 -15.73 -3.06 4.36
C ALA A 805 -16.33 -2.48 3.08
N PHE A 806 -15.95 -3.05 1.95
CA PHE A 806 -16.46 -2.63 0.65
C PHE A 806 -16.54 -3.78 -0.34
N LEU A 807 -17.35 -3.58 -1.39
CA LEU A 807 -17.39 -4.37 -2.61
C LEU A 807 -17.19 -3.43 -3.80
N ARG A 808 -16.22 -3.74 -4.67
CA ARG A 808 -15.85 -2.91 -5.81
C ARG A 808 -15.89 -3.70 -7.12
N LEU A 809 -16.50 -3.10 -8.15
CA LEU A 809 -16.27 -3.54 -9.53
C LEU A 809 -14.87 -3.09 -9.92
N LYS A 810 -13.89 -3.96 -9.60
CA LYS A 810 -12.46 -3.68 -9.69
C LYS A 810 -11.98 -3.62 -11.14
N ASN A 811 -12.55 -4.50 -11.99
CA ASN A 811 -12.22 -4.55 -13.41
C ASN A 811 -13.45 -4.99 -14.21
N LEU A 812 -13.67 -4.36 -15.35
CA LEU A 812 -14.66 -4.73 -16.34
C LEU A 812 -14.04 -4.60 -17.72
N GLU A 813 -14.12 -5.63 -18.53
CA GLU A 813 -13.64 -5.58 -19.91
C GLU A 813 -14.67 -6.16 -20.88
N ILE A 814 -14.88 -5.49 -21.99
CA ILE A 814 -15.69 -5.94 -23.12
C ILE A 814 -14.83 -5.85 -24.36
N GLY A 815 -14.73 -6.94 -25.10
CA GLY A 815 -13.92 -7.02 -26.32
C GLY A 815 -14.66 -7.63 -27.49
N TYR A 816 -14.19 -7.32 -28.70
CA TYR A 816 -14.66 -7.93 -29.91
C TYR A 816 -13.50 -8.25 -30.85
N VAL A 817 -13.39 -9.50 -31.24
CA VAL A 817 -12.44 -9.99 -32.24
C VAL A 817 -13.09 -9.99 -33.60
N LEU A 818 -12.54 -9.23 -34.54
CA LEU A 818 -13.06 -9.17 -35.92
C LEU A 818 -12.96 -10.55 -36.59
N PRO A 819 -13.94 -10.90 -37.46
CA PRO A 819 -13.91 -12.13 -38.22
C PRO A 819 -12.64 -12.22 -39.11
N LYS A 820 -11.97 -13.39 -39.08
CA LYS A 820 -10.74 -13.62 -39.86
C LYS A 820 -10.89 -13.35 -41.33
N LYS A 821 -12.11 -13.45 -41.90
CA LYS A 821 -12.38 -13.15 -43.32
C LYS A 821 -12.09 -11.69 -43.69
N LEU A 822 -12.27 -10.75 -42.72
CA LEU A 822 -12.00 -9.33 -42.93
C LEU A 822 -10.51 -9.02 -42.73
N THR A 823 -9.90 -9.54 -41.67
CA THR A 823 -8.54 -9.21 -41.27
C THR A 823 -7.48 -9.86 -42.15
N LYS A 824 -7.76 -11.04 -42.71
CA LYS A 824 -6.83 -11.76 -43.60
C LYS A 824 -6.53 -10.99 -44.90
N LYS A 825 -7.47 -10.16 -45.36
CA LYS A 825 -7.28 -9.35 -46.59
C LYS A 825 -6.18 -8.28 -46.45
N ILE A 826 -5.89 -7.87 -45.21
CA ILE A 826 -4.92 -6.84 -44.86
C ILE A 826 -3.68 -7.45 -44.13
N GLY A 827 -3.50 -8.77 -44.20
CA GLY A 827 -2.35 -9.45 -43.60
C GLY A 827 -2.39 -9.60 -42.08
N ILE A 828 -3.51 -9.28 -41.42
CA ILE A 828 -3.68 -9.35 -39.97
C ILE A 828 -4.30 -10.68 -39.60
N SER A 829 -3.62 -11.43 -38.67
CA SER A 829 -4.08 -12.73 -38.18
C SER A 829 -5.22 -12.60 -37.18
N LYS A 830 -5.19 -11.55 -36.31
CA LYS A 830 -6.22 -11.23 -35.31
C LYS A 830 -6.25 -9.73 -35.08
N LEU A 831 -7.44 -9.15 -35.08
CA LEU A 831 -7.70 -7.77 -34.69
C LEU A 831 -8.80 -7.77 -33.64
N ARG A 832 -8.50 -7.28 -32.42
CA ARG A 832 -9.44 -7.16 -31.32
C ARG A 832 -9.50 -5.71 -30.85
N PHE A 833 -10.73 -5.17 -30.77
CA PHE A 833 -11.02 -3.92 -30.08
C PHE A 833 -11.61 -4.24 -28.71
N TYR A 834 -11.32 -3.40 -27.74
CA TYR A 834 -11.87 -3.58 -26.39
C TYR A 834 -11.99 -2.24 -25.67
N ALA A 835 -12.90 -2.24 -24.70
CA ALA A 835 -12.99 -1.20 -23.68
C ALA A 835 -12.86 -1.88 -22.33
N ASN A 836 -12.05 -1.33 -21.45
CA ASN A 836 -11.97 -1.79 -20.07
C ASN A 836 -12.07 -0.64 -19.09
N GLY A 837 -12.54 -0.95 -17.87
CA GLY A 837 -12.63 0.00 -16.80
C GLY A 837 -12.07 -0.60 -15.50
N GLN A 838 -11.40 0.24 -14.72
CA GLN A 838 -10.84 -0.11 -13.42
C GLN A 838 -11.46 0.76 -12.32
N ASN A 839 -11.76 0.15 -11.17
CA ASN A 839 -12.36 0.83 -10.01
C ASN A 839 -13.67 1.58 -10.34
N LEU A 840 -14.55 0.95 -11.16
CA LEU A 840 -15.71 1.63 -11.74
C LEU A 840 -16.79 1.99 -10.72
N LEU A 841 -17.12 1.05 -9.82
CA LEU A 841 -18.17 1.21 -8.82
C LEU A 841 -17.67 0.68 -7.49
N THR A 842 -17.95 1.41 -6.42
CA THR A 842 -17.62 1.01 -5.05
C THR A 842 -18.86 1.10 -4.18
N PHE A 843 -19.17 0.03 -3.45
CA PHE A 843 -20.21 -0.02 -2.43
C PHE A 843 -19.50 -0.18 -1.08
N ASP A 844 -19.65 0.76 -0.18
CA ASP A 844 -19.02 0.77 1.13
C ASP A 844 -19.99 1.26 2.22
N ASN A 845 -19.57 1.14 3.48
CA ASN A 845 -20.35 1.53 4.66
C ASN A 845 -19.79 2.80 5.34
N LEU A 846 -18.91 3.55 4.65
CA LEU A 846 -18.38 4.78 5.23
C LEU A 846 -19.48 5.86 5.24
N PRO A 847 -19.61 6.63 6.33
CA PRO A 847 -20.67 7.64 6.47
C PRO A 847 -20.39 8.92 5.66
N PHE A 848 -19.32 8.97 4.87
CA PHE A 848 -18.91 10.12 4.06
C PHE A 848 -18.51 9.68 2.65
N GLU A 849 -18.89 10.48 1.67
CA GLU A 849 -18.68 10.15 0.26
C GLU A 849 -17.27 10.52 -0.25
N SER A 850 -16.57 11.39 0.48
CA SER A 850 -15.29 11.97 0.05
C SER A 850 -14.07 11.04 0.18
N VAL A 851 -14.16 9.94 0.94
CA VAL A 851 -13.03 9.05 1.20
C VAL A 851 -13.25 7.68 0.60
N ASP A 852 -12.27 7.21 -0.19
CA ASP A 852 -12.29 5.86 -0.73
C ASP A 852 -11.88 4.84 0.36
N PRO A 853 -12.61 3.71 0.55
CA PRO A 853 -12.31 2.74 1.60
C PRO A 853 -10.95 2.02 1.42
N GLU A 854 -10.35 2.00 0.24
CA GLU A 854 -8.97 1.52 0.03
C GLU A 854 -7.91 2.58 0.38
N GLN A 855 -8.29 3.84 0.53
CA GLN A 855 -7.38 4.94 0.81
C GLN A 855 -6.88 4.88 2.26
N LYS A 856 -5.69 5.39 2.51
CA LYS A 856 -5.22 5.66 3.87
C LYS A 856 -6.14 6.71 4.52
N THR A 857 -6.31 6.61 5.83
CA THR A 857 -7.30 7.35 6.63
C THR A 857 -7.01 8.83 6.83
N THR A 858 -6.08 9.39 6.09
CA THR A 858 -5.66 10.78 6.23
C THR A 858 -6.06 11.60 5.00
N SER A 859 -6.44 12.85 5.21
CA SER A 859 -6.66 13.89 4.19
C SER A 859 -5.39 14.23 3.36
N SER A 860 -4.31 13.48 3.52
CA SER A 860 -2.99 13.83 3.00
C SER A 860 -2.55 12.99 1.80
N VAL A 861 -3.48 12.33 1.13
CA VAL A 861 -3.19 11.45 -0.02
C VAL A 861 -4.11 11.77 -1.19
N LEU A 862 -3.64 11.50 -2.40
CA LEU A 862 -4.47 11.57 -3.60
C LEU A 862 -5.60 10.54 -3.55
N PRO A 863 -6.83 10.90 -3.95
CA PRO A 863 -7.91 9.93 -4.12
C PRO A 863 -7.56 8.83 -5.11
N VAL A 864 -8.15 7.65 -4.91
CA VAL A 864 -7.98 6.51 -5.82
C VAL A 864 -8.52 6.85 -7.21
N LEU A 865 -7.85 6.37 -8.26
CA LEU A 865 -8.24 6.64 -9.63
C LEU A 865 -9.18 5.56 -10.19
N LYS A 866 -10.23 6.02 -10.84
CA LYS A 866 -11.04 5.27 -11.79
C LYS A 866 -10.46 5.47 -13.19
N VAL A 867 -10.29 4.40 -13.97
CA VAL A 867 -9.71 4.47 -15.30
C VAL A 867 -10.61 3.77 -16.29
N ILE A 868 -10.90 4.41 -17.42
CA ILE A 868 -11.64 3.84 -18.55
C ILE A 868 -10.72 3.86 -19.76
N ASN A 869 -10.37 2.69 -20.27
CA ASN A 869 -9.47 2.53 -21.41
C ASN A 869 -10.22 2.02 -22.65
N PHE A 870 -9.82 2.50 -23.79
CA PHE A 870 -10.18 1.98 -25.10
C PHE A 870 -8.92 1.48 -25.81
N GLY A 871 -8.95 0.27 -26.31
CA GLY A 871 -7.75 -0.34 -26.86
C GLY A 871 -7.99 -1.19 -28.11
N ALA A 872 -6.89 -1.43 -28.81
CA ALA A 872 -6.84 -2.34 -29.95
C ALA A 872 -5.62 -3.25 -29.84
N ASN A 873 -5.81 -4.55 -30.09
CA ASN A 873 -4.74 -5.55 -30.20
C ASN A 873 -4.69 -6.08 -31.62
N ILE A 874 -3.52 -6.01 -32.26
CA ILE A 874 -3.26 -6.43 -33.62
C ILE A 874 -2.20 -7.53 -33.59
N ASN A 875 -2.49 -8.71 -34.14
CA ASN A 875 -1.51 -9.78 -34.35
C ASN A 875 -1.29 -10.00 -35.85
N PHE A 876 -0.03 -10.07 -36.22
CA PHE A 876 0.40 -10.32 -37.61
C PHE A 876 0.87 -11.77 -37.78
#